data_12e7946f3fe66bd65791f89699014d09
#
_entry.id   12e7946f3fe66bd65791f89699014d09
#
_cell.length_a   1.000
_cell.length_b   1.000
_cell.length_c   1.000
_cell.angle_alpha   90.00
_cell.angle_beta   90.00
_cell.angle_gamma   90.00
#
_symmetry.space_group_name_H-M   'P 1'
#
loop_
_entity.id
_entity.type
_entity.pdbx_description
1 polymer ?
#
loop_
_entity_poly.entity_id
_entity_poly.type
_entity_poly.pdbx_seq_one_letter_code
_entity_poly.pdbx_strand_id
1 'polypeptide(L)'
;MRNSLFEPFTYRVPDEFKGILKEGFAVLVPLKKGIQIGFIIGLSEENRSNVSVDRLRDIIDVFPINPVFDRNMFELLMWASDYYIEPPGNMLFSAVPTGLFKLSNLKLRIVGDGTEEKKSEILSMSRLVSGRHSSGKPMLNIYNQIMSNVMQVYTGEILEQQSSVVSLSKEINEEELREISVKYPVVEDIVDYLKVRRVMPLYEILSILRDKRILRYLYKSGVIRLQNGNTKSNSYIVDENPVVELNAEQRGALEAIEKIRGSGFGVHYLYGVTGSGKTEIYLRAAKSVLKSGKSVLFLVPEIGLTPQSIYRIKTSLMCDVAVLHSGLYEKERIQEYQRIRSGDVKVVVGARSAIFAPLKNIGLIVVDEEHDTAYKQEESPRYNGRDMAIKRGQIEKCVVVLGSATPSIQSIYSINTGKFSQSRLTTRANNKPLPEIDIVSLAKESRDNEDVEGLPFYISDELYKALLQTINNNSKAILMLNRRGFNTFVICKKCGYIFKCPDCDINLVYHKQGDVLVCHYCGYRENVANICPNCSSLSISRFGFGTEQVEETIKRFIPSSRTVRLDRDSVSNMYDLESVISRFSRGDANVLIGTQMVAKGHHFPDVTLVGVILADMSLTIPDFRVQERLLQLLMQVSGRAGRGSESGRVIIQTFNPFEPSIVATKSGNMDEYANIELARRKNLFYPPFSRVILIRSRSEDEKRAERVLSTFRDALVGLRRSEVLGPVKSPIEKIKKEFRYQLLIKTTEMNSVRKILKNLIPDVYKLHHNVRVSIDVDPLNML
;
A
#
# COMPACT_ATOMS: atom_id res chain seq x y z
N MET A 1 17.01 10.96 15.49
CA MET A 1 17.24 12.09 14.58
C MET A 1 16.83 11.67 13.18
N ARG A 2 15.98 12.46 12.53
CA ARG A 2 15.74 12.33 11.08
C ARG A 2 16.94 12.97 10.36
N ASN A 3 18.02 12.25 10.23
CA ASN A 3 19.20 12.72 9.51
C ASN A 3 19.48 11.79 8.33
N SER A 4 19.82 12.38 7.19
CA SER A 4 20.31 11.69 6.00
C SER A 4 21.68 11.02 6.20
N LEU A 5 22.21 10.99 7.41
CA LEU A 5 23.50 10.42 7.72
C LEU A 5 23.39 8.92 8.00
N PHE A 6 24.21 8.15 7.31
CA PHE A 6 24.34 6.71 7.53
C PHE A 6 25.19 6.40 8.78
N GLU A 7 26.06 7.30 9.18
CA GLU A 7 26.89 7.17 10.38
C GLU A 7 26.14 7.66 11.61
N PRO A 8 26.02 6.86 12.67
CA PRO A 8 25.42 7.27 13.92
C PRO A 8 26.31 8.28 14.65
N PHE A 9 25.67 9.16 15.43
CA PHE A 9 26.42 9.99 16.36
C PHE A 9 26.77 9.21 17.61
N THR A 10 28.00 9.40 18.11
CA THR A 10 28.47 8.80 19.37
C THR A 10 28.28 9.77 20.52
N TYR A 11 27.73 9.27 21.62
CA TYR A 11 27.54 10.01 22.88
C TYR A 11 28.09 9.21 24.03
N ARG A 12 28.53 9.90 25.09
CA ARG A 12 28.91 9.26 26.34
C ARG A 12 27.65 8.91 27.13
N VAL A 13 27.66 7.75 27.78
CA VAL A 13 26.58 7.29 28.66
C VAL A 13 26.99 7.65 30.10
N PRO A 14 26.29 8.62 30.76
CA PRO A 14 26.50 8.91 32.18
C PRO A 14 26.27 7.67 33.07
N ASP A 15 26.94 7.61 34.23
CA ASP A 15 26.89 6.45 35.13
C ASP A 15 25.47 6.08 35.57
N GLU A 16 24.61 7.08 35.79
CA GLU A 16 23.22 6.93 36.17
C GLU A 16 22.35 6.18 35.13
N PHE A 17 22.79 6.13 33.86
CA PHE A 17 22.10 5.42 32.79
C PHE A 17 22.74 4.05 32.47
N LYS A 18 23.88 3.75 33.08
CA LYS A 18 24.54 2.43 32.91
C LYS A 18 23.63 1.31 33.41
N GLY A 19 23.51 0.25 32.64
CA GLY A 19 22.61 -0.87 32.93
C GLY A 19 21.13 -0.66 32.61
N ILE A 20 20.70 0.59 32.41
CA ILE A 20 19.30 0.93 32.05
C ILE A 20 19.13 0.94 30.52
N LEU A 21 20.08 1.60 29.82
CA LEU A 21 19.98 1.81 28.38
C LEU A 21 20.16 0.51 27.58
N LYS A 22 19.33 0.38 26.55
CA LYS A 22 19.39 -0.74 25.60
C LYS A 22 19.23 -0.22 24.18
N GLU A 23 19.60 -1.03 23.20
CA GLU A 23 19.31 -0.76 21.80
C GLU A 23 17.79 -0.57 21.59
N GLY A 24 17.43 0.35 20.72
CA GLY A 24 16.03 0.72 20.49
C GLY A 24 15.42 1.71 21.50
N PHE A 25 16.17 2.12 22.54
CA PHE A 25 15.70 3.15 23.49
C PHE A 25 15.73 4.54 22.84
N ALA A 26 14.71 5.33 23.13
CA ALA A 26 14.69 6.75 22.81
C ALA A 26 15.35 7.55 23.93
N VAL A 27 16.26 8.46 23.57
CA VAL A 27 17.03 9.31 24.50
C VAL A 27 17.00 10.75 24.02
N LEU A 28 17.19 11.69 24.96
CA LEU A 28 17.44 13.10 24.68
C LEU A 28 18.95 13.33 24.55
N VAL A 29 19.35 13.93 23.44
CA VAL A 29 20.75 14.20 23.13
C VAL A 29 20.95 15.66 22.68
N PRO A 30 22.09 16.26 23.02
CA PRO A 30 22.43 17.59 22.52
C PRO A 30 22.88 17.50 21.05
N LEU A 31 22.22 18.24 20.15
CA LEU A 31 22.65 18.33 18.75
C LEU A 31 22.69 19.80 18.31
N LYS A 32 23.85 20.25 17.80
CA LYS A 32 24.10 21.66 17.45
C LYS A 32 23.79 22.59 18.65
N LYS A 33 22.80 23.47 18.53
CA LYS A 33 22.38 24.41 19.58
C LYS A 33 21.11 24.00 20.34
N GLY A 34 20.63 22.73 20.11
CA GLY A 34 19.34 22.27 20.69
C GLY A 34 19.41 20.84 21.21
N ILE A 35 18.31 20.43 21.83
CA ILE A 35 18.08 19.06 22.30
C ILE A 35 17.21 18.34 21.29
N GLN A 36 17.57 17.11 20.95
CA GLN A 36 16.81 16.26 20.04
C GLN A 36 16.62 14.87 20.61
N ILE A 37 15.60 14.18 20.10
CA ILE A 37 15.36 12.78 20.38
C ILE A 37 16.21 11.94 19.43
N GLY A 38 16.96 10.98 19.99
CA GLY A 38 17.71 9.98 19.28
C GLY A 38 17.28 8.58 19.70
N PHE A 39 17.57 7.59 18.85
CA PHE A 39 17.47 6.17 19.21
C PHE A 39 18.85 5.58 19.38
N ILE A 40 19.02 4.75 20.40
CA ILE A 40 20.25 3.98 20.61
C ILE A 40 20.27 2.83 19.61
N ILE A 41 21.28 2.77 18.76
CA ILE A 41 21.47 1.72 17.77
C ILE A 41 22.61 0.77 18.11
N GLY A 42 23.41 1.08 19.12
CA GLY A 42 24.46 0.22 19.66
C GLY A 42 25.03 0.82 20.92
N LEU A 43 25.51 -0.04 21.81
CA LEU A 43 26.24 0.29 23.01
C LEU A 43 27.64 -0.34 22.92
N SER A 44 28.69 0.37 23.37
CA SER A 44 30.07 -0.12 23.38
C SER A 44 30.78 0.40 24.61
N GLU A 45 31.60 -0.44 25.21
CA GLU A 45 32.50 -0.03 26.31
C GLU A 45 33.69 0.76 25.77
N GLU A 46 34.05 0.54 24.51
CA GLU A 46 35.17 1.25 23.87
C GLU A 46 34.67 2.37 22.97
N ASN A 47 35.40 3.48 22.91
CA ASN A 47 35.11 4.54 21.93
C ASN A 47 35.50 4.08 20.53
N ARG A 48 34.51 3.74 19.75
CA ARG A 48 34.65 3.36 18.32
C ARG A 48 34.51 4.54 17.34
N SER A 49 34.39 5.75 17.86
CA SER A 49 34.30 6.96 17.03
C SER A 49 35.71 7.58 16.81
N ASN A 50 35.84 8.35 15.73
CA ASN A 50 37.04 9.15 15.45
C ASN A 50 37.12 10.42 16.33
N VAL A 51 36.28 10.53 17.35
CA VAL A 51 36.19 11.69 18.26
C VAL A 51 36.85 11.31 19.60
N SER A 52 37.75 12.14 20.11
CA SER A 52 38.35 11.89 21.44
C SER A 52 37.28 11.88 22.53
N VAL A 53 37.46 11.03 23.55
CA VAL A 53 36.49 10.84 24.65
C VAL A 53 36.10 12.16 25.30
N ASP A 54 37.01 13.10 25.47
CA ASP A 54 36.81 14.40 26.10
C ASP A 54 35.89 15.32 25.29
N ARG A 55 35.72 15.06 23.97
CA ARG A 55 34.83 15.82 23.09
C ARG A 55 33.45 15.16 22.91
N LEU A 56 33.23 13.98 23.46
CA LEU A 56 31.94 13.33 23.43
C LEU A 56 30.97 14.07 24.38
N ARG A 57 29.80 14.35 23.86
CA ARG A 57 28.69 14.93 24.65
C ARG A 57 27.93 13.82 25.36
N ASP A 58 27.36 14.12 26.51
CA ASP A 58 26.56 13.21 27.29
C ASP A 58 25.13 13.07 26.74
N ILE A 59 24.55 11.90 26.93
CA ILE A 59 23.11 11.71 26.85
C ILE A 59 22.48 12.56 27.97
N ILE A 60 21.47 13.37 27.64
CA ILE A 60 20.84 14.29 28.59
C ILE A 60 19.85 13.54 29.50
N ASP A 61 18.96 12.75 28.89
CA ASP A 61 17.92 12.04 29.64
C ASP A 61 17.36 10.86 28.80
N VAL A 62 16.59 9.97 29.42
CA VAL A 62 15.94 8.83 28.81
C VAL A 62 14.45 9.08 28.62
N PHE A 63 13.90 8.71 27.47
CA PHE A 63 12.49 8.95 27.23
C PHE A 63 11.60 7.95 28.00
N PRO A 64 10.51 8.38 28.67
CA PRO A 64 9.77 7.55 29.62
C PRO A 64 9.02 6.37 29.04
N ILE A 65 8.74 6.38 27.73
CA ILE A 65 7.99 5.29 27.06
C ILE A 65 8.87 4.14 26.56
N ASN A 66 10.11 4.06 27.03
CA ASN A 66 11.00 2.96 26.66
C ASN A 66 10.59 1.60 27.26
N PRO A 67 10.96 0.48 26.63
CA PRO A 67 11.56 0.43 25.27
C PRO A 67 10.51 0.83 24.21
N VAL A 68 10.92 1.67 23.26
CA VAL A 68 10.05 2.07 22.14
C VAL A 68 9.85 0.90 21.18
N PHE A 69 10.92 0.14 20.92
CA PHE A 69 10.92 -1.06 20.12
C PHE A 69 11.29 -2.27 20.98
N ASP A 70 10.60 -3.38 20.82
CA ASP A 70 11.09 -4.67 21.27
C ASP A 70 12.26 -5.14 20.39
N ARG A 71 12.93 -6.20 20.81
CA ARG A 71 14.10 -6.74 20.10
C ARG A 71 13.79 -7.12 18.66
N ASN A 72 12.64 -7.76 18.42
CA ASN A 72 12.27 -8.24 17.09
C ASN A 72 11.99 -7.09 16.12
N MET A 73 11.27 -6.06 16.59
CA MET A 73 11.01 -4.87 15.79
C MET A 73 12.29 -4.09 15.53
N PHE A 74 13.17 -3.96 16.52
CA PHE A 74 14.46 -3.29 16.34
C PHE A 74 15.31 -4.02 15.29
N GLU A 75 15.42 -5.36 15.38
CA GLU A 75 16.12 -6.19 14.39
C GLU A 75 15.54 -6.00 12.98
N LEU A 76 14.20 -5.97 12.84
CA LEU A 76 13.52 -5.72 11.57
C LEU A 76 13.90 -4.36 10.98
N LEU A 77 13.89 -3.30 11.80
CA LEU A 77 14.19 -1.94 11.36
C LEU A 77 15.65 -1.77 10.95
N MET A 78 16.57 -2.38 11.69
CA MET A 78 18.00 -2.36 11.35
C MET A 78 18.28 -3.17 10.08
N TRP A 79 17.65 -4.34 9.93
CA TRP A 79 17.72 -5.09 8.67
C TRP A 79 17.19 -4.28 7.48
N ALA A 80 16.04 -3.59 7.65
CA ALA A 80 15.45 -2.79 6.60
C ALA A 80 16.33 -1.59 6.23
N SER A 81 16.93 -0.93 7.23
CA SER A 81 17.90 0.14 7.00
C SER A 81 19.09 -0.36 6.16
N ASP A 82 19.61 -1.54 6.49
CA ASP A 82 20.71 -2.15 5.73
C ASP A 82 20.28 -2.55 4.32
N TYR A 83 19.16 -3.27 4.20
CA TYR A 83 18.68 -3.82 2.93
C TYR A 83 18.29 -2.74 1.92
N TYR A 84 17.54 -1.73 2.35
CA TYR A 84 17.05 -0.65 1.48
C TYR A 84 18.03 0.52 1.33
N ILE A 85 19.20 0.44 1.94
CA ILE A 85 20.21 1.52 1.93
C ILE A 85 19.58 2.84 2.43
N GLU A 86 18.86 2.75 3.52
CA GLU A 86 18.23 3.91 4.16
C GLU A 86 18.93 4.23 5.49
N PRO A 87 19.09 5.50 5.84
CA PRO A 87 19.63 5.87 7.14
C PRO A 87 18.85 5.25 8.30
N PRO A 88 19.51 4.65 9.32
CA PRO A 88 18.81 4.00 10.44
C PRO A 88 17.79 4.92 11.12
N GLY A 89 18.10 6.20 11.28
CA GLY A 89 17.19 7.18 11.86
C GLY A 89 15.87 7.31 11.09
N ASN A 90 15.90 7.29 9.73
CA ASN A 90 14.69 7.37 8.93
C ASN A 90 13.80 6.15 9.14
N MET A 91 14.39 4.95 9.20
CA MET A 91 13.64 3.72 9.48
C MET A 91 13.00 3.74 10.87
N LEU A 92 13.78 4.04 11.90
CA LEU A 92 13.30 4.07 13.29
C LEU A 92 12.18 5.10 13.49
N PHE A 93 12.32 6.31 12.96
CA PHE A 93 11.27 7.34 13.07
C PHE A 93 10.02 7.03 12.22
N SER A 94 10.15 6.27 11.14
CA SER A 94 8.98 5.87 10.34
C SER A 94 8.09 4.83 11.02
N ALA A 95 8.65 4.08 11.97
CA ALA A 95 7.97 3.01 12.68
C ALA A 95 7.14 3.48 13.89
N VAL A 96 7.22 4.77 14.24
CA VAL A 96 6.48 5.35 15.37
C VAL A 96 5.63 6.54 14.93
N PRO A 97 4.47 6.78 15.57
CA PRO A 97 3.71 8.00 15.33
C PRO A 97 4.53 9.25 15.66
N THR A 98 4.52 10.24 14.77
CA THR A 98 5.33 11.46 14.92
C THR A 98 5.04 12.23 16.21
N GLY A 99 3.80 12.20 16.68
CA GLY A 99 3.36 12.85 17.91
C GLY A 99 3.67 12.10 19.21
N LEU A 100 4.17 10.86 19.12
CA LEU A 100 4.45 10.04 20.30
C LEU A 100 5.46 10.71 21.25
N PHE A 101 6.39 11.45 20.70
CA PHE A 101 7.46 12.14 21.44
C PHE A 101 7.12 13.60 21.83
N LYS A 102 5.90 14.07 21.54
CA LYS A 102 5.45 15.38 22.03
C LYS A 102 4.97 15.22 23.46
N LEU A 103 5.70 15.78 24.42
CA LEU A 103 5.39 15.71 25.85
C LEU A 103 3.98 16.21 26.21
N SER A 104 3.44 17.16 25.41
CA SER A 104 2.07 17.66 25.56
C SER A 104 1.00 16.58 25.33
N ASN A 105 1.33 15.52 24.58
CA ASN A 105 0.41 14.43 24.26
C ASN A 105 0.43 13.28 25.27
N LEU A 106 1.38 13.31 26.22
CA LEU A 106 1.55 12.26 27.22
C LEU A 106 0.98 12.71 28.58
N LYS A 107 0.18 11.84 29.19
CA LYS A 107 -0.32 11.99 30.56
C LYS A 107 0.09 10.78 31.39
N LEU A 108 0.28 10.96 32.67
CA LEU A 108 0.64 9.93 33.63
C LEU A 108 -0.52 9.68 34.58
N ARG A 109 -0.77 8.42 34.87
CA ARG A 109 -1.71 7.99 35.90
C ARG A 109 -0.94 7.28 37.01
N ILE A 110 -1.16 7.68 38.25
CA ILE A 110 -0.63 6.96 39.41
C ILE A 110 -1.51 5.75 39.63
N VAL A 111 -0.89 4.56 39.69
CA VAL A 111 -1.55 3.29 40.01
C VAL A 111 -1.35 3.08 41.50
N GLY A 112 -2.40 3.28 42.31
CA GLY A 112 -2.33 3.03 43.78
C GLY A 112 -2.39 1.55 44.09
N ASP A 113 -1.72 1.15 45.16
CA ASP A 113 -1.86 -0.20 45.77
C ASP A 113 -3.30 -0.41 46.26
N GLY A 114 -4.10 -1.08 45.52
CA GLY A 114 -5.44 -1.65 45.76
C GLY A 114 -6.30 -1.33 46.98
N THR A 115 -5.97 -0.36 47.80
CA THR A 115 -6.71 0.06 48.97
C THR A 115 -7.07 1.54 48.87
N GLU A 116 -8.39 1.80 48.80
CA GLU A 116 -9.09 3.10 48.72
C GLU A 116 -9.16 3.78 47.36
N GLU A 117 -10.39 4.18 47.03
CA GLU A 117 -10.77 5.06 45.89
C GLU A 117 -10.10 6.46 45.99
N LYS A 118 -8.80 6.52 45.83
CA LYS A 118 -8.14 7.81 45.53
C LYS A 118 -8.38 8.11 44.07
N LYS A 119 -9.12 9.19 43.78
CA LYS A 119 -9.25 9.80 42.47
C LYS A 119 -7.90 9.78 41.77
N SER A 120 -7.76 8.99 40.70
CA SER A 120 -6.55 8.91 39.92
C SER A 120 -6.21 10.28 39.36
N GLU A 121 -5.21 10.91 39.90
CA GLU A 121 -4.76 12.23 39.44
C GLU A 121 -4.01 12.05 38.13
N ILE A 122 -4.57 12.61 37.05
CA ILE A 122 -3.94 12.57 35.73
C ILE A 122 -3.03 13.79 35.60
N LEU A 123 -1.73 13.53 35.63
CA LEU A 123 -0.71 14.57 35.52
C LEU A 123 -0.25 14.74 34.07
N SER A 124 -0.16 15.98 33.59
CA SER A 124 0.41 16.31 32.30
C SER A 124 1.93 16.23 32.37
N MET A 125 2.56 15.42 31.49
CA MET A 125 4.02 15.30 31.39
C MET A 125 4.71 16.65 31.15
N SER A 126 4.10 17.55 30.38
CA SER A 126 4.66 18.87 30.13
C SER A 126 4.76 19.73 31.42
N ARG A 127 3.83 19.55 32.34
CA ARG A 127 3.87 20.25 33.66
C ARG A 127 4.92 19.66 34.59
N LEU A 128 5.11 18.34 34.57
CA LEU A 128 6.12 17.65 35.38
C LEU A 128 7.55 17.99 34.94
N VAL A 129 7.77 18.11 33.65
CA VAL A 129 9.10 18.44 33.08
C VAL A 129 9.40 19.92 33.16
N SER A 130 8.39 20.81 33.13
CA SER A 130 8.56 22.27 33.26
C SER A 130 8.57 22.76 34.70
N GLY A 131 8.11 21.97 35.67
CA GLY A 131 8.16 22.30 37.09
C GLY A 131 9.61 22.34 37.58
N ARG A 132 9.98 23.44 38.27
CA ARG A 132 11.30 23.62 38.88
C ARG A 132 11.53 22.64 40.05
N HIS A 133 11.67 21.34 39.76
CA HIS A 133 12.14 20.36 40.72
C HIS A 133 13.63 20.13 40.56
N SER A 134 14.33 20.23 41.66
CA SER A 134 15.78 20.27 41.84
C SER A 134 16.54 18.99 41.54
N SER A 135 15.95 17.99 40.93
CA SER A 135 16.66 16.78 40.47
C SER A 135 16.83 16.81 38.95
N GLY A 136 18.05 16.85 38.47
CA GLY A 136 18.43 17.14 37.08
C GLY A 136 17.96 16.18 35.98
N LYS A 137 17.16 15.15 36.28
CA LYS A 137 16.75 14.11 35.34
C LYS A 137 15.28 13.67 35.50
N PRO A 138 14.31 14.57 35.25
CA PRO A 138 12.91 14.29 35.55
C PRO A 138 12.32 13.12 34.73
N MET A 139 12.79 12.86 33.51
CA MET A 139 12.28 11.77 32.68
C MET A 139 12.77 10.40 33.13
N LEU A 140 14.01 10.30 33.64
CA LEU A 140 14.52 9.08 34.24
C LEU A 140 13.73 8.66 35.46
N ASN A 141 13.39 9.61 36.34
CA ASN A 141 12.57 9.34 37.51
C ASN A 141 11.17 8.82 37.13
N ILE A 142 10.53 9.44 36.13
CA ILE A 142 9.25 8.99 35.59
C ILE A 142 9.38 7.59 34.98
N TYR A 143 10.45 7.32 34.21
CA TYR A 143 10.71 6.01 33.63
C TYR A 143 10.81 4.93 34.74
N ASN A 144 11.57 5.18 35.79
CA ASN A 144 11.74 4.24 36.90
C ASN A 144 10.41 3.97 37.62
N GLN A 145 9.55 4.98 37.81
CA GLN A 145 8.23 4.83 38.39
C GLN A 145 7.28 4.03 37.48
N ILE A 146 7.39 4.18 36.17
CA ILE A 146 6.63 3.35 35.20
C ILE A 146 7.11 1.89 35.28
N MET A 147 8.41 1.65 35.33
CA MET A 147 8.97 0.28 35.41
C MET A 147 8.64 -0.41 36.72
N SER A 148 8.46 0.33 37.81
CA SER A 148 7.99 -0.20 39.10
C SER A 148 6.46 -0.32 39.22
N ASN A 149 5.71 -0.15 38.14
CA ASN A 149 4.25 -0.15 38.07
C ASN A 149 3.53 0.91 38.96
N VAL A 150 4.25 1.91 39.44
CA VAL A 150 3.65 3.02 40.22
C VAL A 150 2.91 4.00 39.34
N MET A 151 3.35 4.16 38.06
CA MET A 151 2.74 5.04 37.09
C MET A 151 2.51 4.35 35.76
N GLN A 152 1.47 4.78 35.05
CA GLN A 152 1.18 4.35 33.68
C GLN A 152 1.12 5.56 32.76
N VAL A 153 1.68 5.43 31.54
CA VAL A 153 1.65 6.48 30.53
C VAL A 153 0.39 6.39 29.70
N TYR A 154 -0.33 7.47 29.59
CA TYR A 154 -1.53 7.61 28.74
C TYR A 154 -1.38 8.78 27.79
N THR A 155 -2.06 8.71 26.63
CA THR A 155 -2.27 9.90 25.80
C THR A 155 -3.52 10.64 26.26
N GLY A 156 -3.40 11.94 26.41
CA GLY A 156 -4.49 12.78 26.92
C GLY A 156 -5.78 12.65 26.10
N GLU A 157 -6.93 12.73 26.79
CA GLU A 157 -8.32 12.63 26.29
C GLU A 157 -8.91 11.21 26.13
N ILE A 158 -8.13 10.12 26.28
CA ILE A 158 -8.69 8.75 26.17
C ILE A 158 -9.70 8.45 27.29
N LEU A 159 -9.47 9.00 28.49
CA LEU A 159 -10.32 8.67 29.66
C LEU A 159 -11.70 9.31 29.61
N GLU A 160 -11.86 10.48 29.00
CA GLU A 160 -13.18 11.13 28.88
C GLU A 160 -13.98 10.63 27.68
N GLN A 161 -13.32 10.19 26.59
CA GLN A 161 -13.98 9.67 25.39
C GLN A 161 -14.28 8.16 25.45
N GLN A 162 -13.57 7.39 26.29
CA GLN A 162 -13.89 5.96 26.53
C GLN A 162 -15.21 5.76 27.27
N SER A 163 -15.73 6.77 27.95
CA SER A 163 -17.01 6.71 28.64
C SER A 163 -18.22 7.09 27.79
N SER A 164 -18.02 7.61 26.59
CA SER A 164 -19.14 8.01 25.73
C SER A 164 -19.44 6.94 24.70
N VAL A 165 -20.69 6.52 24.67
CA VAL A 165 -21.21 5.56 23.70
C VAL A 165 -22.30 6.21 22.85
N VAL A 166 -22.42 5.76 21.61
CA VAL A 166 -23.41 6.21 20.65
C VAL A 166 -24.41 5.09 20.43
N SER A 167 -25.69 5.43 20.48
CA SER A 167 -26.80 4.53 20.14
C SER A 167 -27.73 5.19 19.15
N LEU A 168 -28.50 4.40 18.42
CA LEU A 168 -29.61 4.94 17.61
C LEU A 168 -30.71 5.51 18.52
N SER A 169 -31.34 6.54 18.03
CA SER A 169 -32.59 7.03 18.65
C SER A 169 -33.70 6.00 18.46
N LYS A 170 -34.63 5.91 19.41
CA LYS A 170 -35.78 5.01 19.30
C LYS A 170 -36.77 5.45 18.22
N GLU A 171 -36.78 6.73 17.88
CA GLU A 171 -37.65 7.34 16.87
C GLU A 171 -36.74 7.88 15.76
N ILE A 172 -36.53 7.08 14.73
CA ILE A 172 -35.78 7.52 13.53
C ILE A 172 -36.81 7.88 12.45
N ASN A 173 -36.75 9.11 11.96
CA ASN A 173 -37.49 9.48 10.76
C ASN A 173 -36.75 8.92 9.53
N GLU A 174 -37.38 7.93 8.86
CA GLU A 174 -36.74 7.25 7.71
C GLU A 174 -36.56 8.18 6.50
N GLU A 175 -37.40 9.19 6.31
CA GLU A 175 -37.26 10.20 5.24
C GLU A 175 -36.01 11.06 5.48
N GLU A 176 -35.85 11.54 6.70
CA GLU A 176 -34.69 12.36 7.11
C GLU A 176 -33.40 11.54 7.07
N LEU A 177 -33.44 10.26 7.43
CA LEU A 177 -32.32 9.35 7.30
C LEU A 177 -31.92 9.16 5.83
N ARG A 178 -32.89 9.02 4.91
CA ARG A 178 -32.61 8.94 3.47
C ARG A 178 -31.96 10.20 2.94
N GLU A 179 -32.44 11.38 3.31
CA GLU A 179 -31.85 12.66 2.89
C GLU A 179 -30.39 12.78 3.40
N ILE A 180 -30.15 12.42 4.65
CA ILE A 180 -28.83 12.43 5.23
C ILE A 180 -27.90 11.43 4.55
N SER A 181 -28.40 10.22 4.26
CA SER A 181 -27.63 9.16 3.60
C SER A 181 -27.29 9.50 2.15
N VAL A 182 -28.15 10.24 1.45
CA VAL A 182 -27.86 10.79 0.11
C VAL A 182 -26.67 11.78 0.19
N LYS A 183 -26.66 12.62 1.21
CA LYS A 183 -25.60 13.63 1.40
C LYS A 183 -24.30 13.03 1.97
N TYR A 184 -24.43 12.02 2.82
CA TYR A 184 -23.33 11.36 3.51
C TYR A 184 -23.53 9.84 3.51
N PRO A 185 -23.12 9.14 2.44
CA PRO A 185 -23.35 7.68 2.29
C PRO A 185 -22.84 6.82 3.47
N VAL A 186 -21.77 7.24 4.14
CA VAL A 186 -21.22 6.58 5.32
C VAL A 186 -22.21 6.52 6.50
N VAL A 187 -23.27 7.32 6.48
CA VAL A 187 -24.29 7.34 7.54
C VAL A 187 -25.12 6.07 7.51
N GLU A 188 -25.42 5.53 6.34
CA GLU A 188 -26.14 4.26 6.19
C GLU A 188 -25.39 3.10 6.84
N ASP A 189 -24.09 3.03 6.59
CA ASP A 189 -23.19 2.05 7.23
C ASP A 189 -23.22 2.17 8.77
N ILE A 190 -23.16 3.40 9.30
CA ILE A 190 -23.21 3.64 10.75
C ILE A 190 -24.56 3.26 11.35
N VAL A 191 -25.64 3.58 10.68
CA VAL A 191 -26.99 3.23 11.14
C VAL A 191 -27.16 1.72 11.16
N ASP A 192 -26.75 1.03 10.12
CA ASP A 192 -26.78 -0.44 10.08
C ASP A 192 -25.88 -1.07 11.14
N TYR A 193 -24.72 -0.49 11.40
CA TYR A 193 -23.87 -0.84 12.53
C TYR A 193 -24.59 -0.71 13.88
N LEU A 194 -25.24 0.43 14.09
CA LEU A 194 -25.92 0.70 15.37
C LEU A 194 -27.22 -0.09 15.48
N LYS A 195 -27.90 -0.49 14.39
CA LYS A 195 -29.03 -1.43 14.42
C LYS A 195 -28.59 -2.79 14.98
N VAL A 196 -27.41 -3.27 14.58
CA VAL A 196 -26.88 -4.57 15.01
C VAL A 196 -26.28 -4.51 16.41
N ARG A 197 -25.51 -3.48 16.72
CA ARG A 197 -24.78 -3.38 18.00
C ARG A 197 -25.53 -2.67 19.12
N ARG A 198 -26.63 -1.98 18.82
CA ARG A 198 -27.39 -1.09 19.70
C ARG A 198 -26.58 0.07 20.28
N VAL A 199 -25.29 -0.14 20.59
CA VAL A 199 -24.40 0.85 21.20
C VAL A 199 -22.99 0.69 20.65
N MET A 200 -22.33 1.80 20.27
CA MET A 200 -20.92 1.82 19.85
C MET A 200 -20.14 2.87 20.65
N PRO A 201 -18.87 2.60 20.97
CA PRO A 201 -17.98 3.62 21.52
C PRO A 201 -17.84 4.81 20.55
N LEU A 202 -17.88 6.03 21.08
CA LEU A 202 -17.79 7.26 20.28
C LEU A 202 -16.53 7.31 19.42
N TYR A 203 -15.41 6.81 19.92
CA TYR A 203 -14.15 6.79 19.17
C TYR A 203 -14.21 5.87 17.94
N GLU A 204 -14.97 4.76 17.99
CA GLU A 204 -15.15 3.88 16.83
C GLU A 204 -15.96 4.59 15.73
N ILE A 205 -17.03 5.29 16.08
CA ILE A 205 -17.85 6.06 15.13
C ILE A 205 -17.02 7.20 14.54
N LEU A 206 -16.21 7.88 15.33
CA LEU A 206 -15.32 8.94 14.85
C LEU A 206 -14.25 8.41 13.89
N SER A 207 -13.79 7.17 14.07
CA SER A 207 -12.85 6.54 13.14
C SER A 207 -13.50 6.19 11.79
N ILE A 208 -14.80 5.92 11.78
CA ILE A 208 -15.59 5.65 10.58
C ILE A 208 -15.97 6.96 9.88
N LEU A 209 -16.49 7.93 10.64
CA LEU A 209 -17.03 9.18 10.10
C LEU A 209 -15.98 10.13 9.53
N ARG A 210 -14.72 10.03 9.91
CA ARG A 210 -13.62 10.93 9.51
C ARG A 210 -13.90 12.45 9.64
N ASP A 211 -15.17 12.87 9.69
CA ASP A 211 -15.62 14.26 9.86
C ASP A 211 -16.58 14.39 11.06
N LYS A 212 -16.11 15.08 12.10
CA LYS A 212 -16.91 15.38 13.31
C LYS A 212 -18.18 16.20 13.03
N ARG A 213 -18.26 16.88 11.88
CA ARG A 213 -19.45 17.62 11.48
C ARG A 213 -20.62 16.69 11.18
N ILE A 214 -20.34 15.52 10.59
CA ILE A 214 -21.37 14.50 10.31
C ILE A 214 -21.93 13.96 11.64
N LEU A 215 -21.06 13.66 12.61
CA LEU A 215 -21.51 13.24 13.94
C LEU A 215 -22.40 14.27 14.62
N ARG A 216 -21.99 15.55 14.58
CA ARG A 216 -22.81 16.67 15.12
C ARG A 216 -24.14 16.81 14.39
N TYR A 217 -24.16 16.57 13.10
CA TYR A 217 -25.37 16.60 12.30
C TYR A 217 -26.30 15.45 12.69
N LEU A 218 -25.81 14.21 12.76
CA LEU A 218 -26.56 13.04 13.21
C LEU A 218 -27.09 13.17 14.65
N TYR A 219 -26.35 13.82 15.52
CA TYR A 219 -26.79 14.10 16.89
C TYR A 219 -27.89 15.18 16.91
N LYS A 220 -27.73 16.26 16.14
CA LYS A 220 -28.72 17.35 16.06
C LYS A 220 -30.01 16.93 15.37
N SER A 221 -29.93 16.05 14.34
CA SER A 221 -31.10 15.51 13.67
C SER A 221 -31.79 14.37 14.47
N GLY A 222 -31.28 14.05 15.65
CA GLY A 222 -31.88 13.04 16.53
C GLY A 222 -31.71 11.59 16.05
N VAL A 223 -30.93 11.34 15.00
CA VAL A 223 -30.64 9.97 14.50
C VAL A 223 -29.84 9.17 15.51
N ILE A 224 -28.90 9.82 16.21
CA ILE A 224 -28.07 9.18 17.22
C ILE A 224 -28.19 9.89 18.58
N ARG A 225 -27.95 9.11 19.66
CA ARG A 225 -27.85 9.63 21.03
C ARG A 225 -26.46 9.35 21.58
N LEU A 226 -25.90 10.30 22.31
CA LEU A 226 -24.66 10.17 23.06
C LEU A 226 -25.00 9.89 24.52
N GLN A 227 -24.45 8.83 25.09
CA GLN A 227 -24.64 8.45 26.49
C GLN A 227 -23.29 8.22 27.15
N ASN A 228 -23.17 8.57 28.42
CA ASN A 228 -22.03 8.16 29.24
C ASN A 228 -22.24 6.72 29.69
N GLY A 229 -21.41 5.80 29.22
CA GLY A 229 -21.56 4.37 29.45
C GLY A 229 -20.26 3.68 29.86
N ASN A 230 -20.37 2.73 30.78
CA ASN A 230 -19.26 1.84 31.13
C ASN A 230 -19.13 0.77 30.03
N THR A 231 -18.04 0.78 29.26
CA THR A 231 -17.79 -0.13 28.12
C THR A 231 -17.43 -1.57 28.52
N LYS A 232 -17.74 -2.02 29.75
CA LYS A 232 -17.37 -3.36 30.22
C LYS A 232 -18.30 -4.51 29.78
N SER A 233 -19.36 -4.24 28.99
CA SER A 233 -20.19 -5.33 28.45
C SER A 233 -20.14 -5.35 26.92
N ASN A 234 -19.14 -6.03 26.38
CA ASN A 234 -19.13 -6.51 25.00
C ASN A 234 -20.16 -7.64 24.83
N SER A 235 -21.43 -7.32 24.83
CA SER A 235 -22.44 -8.27 24.34
C SER A 235 -22.54 -8.06 22.83
N TYR A 236 -21.70 -8.76 22.06
CA TYR A 236 -21.96 -9.00 20.66
C TYR A 236 -23.24 -9.83 20.58
N ILE A 237 -24.32 -9.26 20.05
CA ILE A 237 -25.45 -10.08 19.60
C ILE A 237 -24.93 -10.77 18.35
N VAL A 238 -24.62 -12.03 18.51
CA VAL A 238 -24.33 -12.94 17.41
C VAL A 238 -25.67 -13.22 16.74
N ASP A 239 -25.99 -12.48 15.67
CA ASP A 239 -26.72 -13.14 14.60
C ASP A 239 -25.78 -14.26 14.15
N GLU A 240 -26.24 -15.48 14.30
CA GLU A 240 -25.52 -16.66 13.79
C GLU A 240 -25.35 -16.45 12.29
N ASN A 241 -24.23 -15.79 11.91
CA ASN A 241 -23.81 -15.82 10.52
C ASN A 241 -23.75 -17.29 10.14
N PRO A 242 -24.49 -17.71 9.11
CA PRO A 242 -24.52 -19.11 8.71
C PRO A 242 -23.07 -19.58 8.58
N VAL A 243 -22.73 -20.65 9.27
CA VAL A 243 -21.38 -21.23 9.23
C VAL A 243 -21.12 -21.60 7.78
N VAL A 244 -20.39 -20.74 7.06
CA VAL A 244 -20.04 -20.98 5.67
C VAL A 244 -19.20 -22.26 5.64
N GLU A 245 -19.73 -23.33 5.08
CA GLU A 245 -18.97 -24.57 4.92
C GLU A 245 -17.84 -24.32 3.90
N LEU A 246 -16.62 -24.70 4.31
CA LEU A 246 -15.48 -24.65 3.41
C LEU A 246 -15.58 -25.76 2.37
N ASN A 247 -15.31 -25.45 1.13
CA ASN A 247 -15.12 -26.46 0.09
C ASN A 247 -13.78 -27.22 0.31
N ALA A 248 -13.53 -28.26 -0.48
CA ALA A 248 -12.34 -29.08 -0.35
C ALA A 248 -11.03 -28.30 -0.55
N GLU A 249 -10.97 -27.38 -1.54
CA GLU A 249 -9.79 -26.54 -1.80
C GLU A 249 -9.51 -25.60 -0.60
N GLN A 250 -10.56 -25.00 -0.04
CA GLN A 250 -10.44 -24.10 1.11
C GLN A 250 -10.00 -24.83 2.38
N ARG A 251 -10.51 -26.05 2.62
CA ARG A 251 -10.07 -26.89 3.74
C ARG A 251 -8.60 -27.26 3.60
N GLY A 252 -8.19 -27.76 2.43
CA GLY A 252 -6.79 -28.10 2.18
C GLY A 252 -5.84 -26.91 2.34
N ALA A 253 -6.26 -25.70 1.92
CA ALA A 253 -5.48 -24.49 2.13
C ALA A 253 -5.33 -24.13 3.62
N LEU A 254 -6.38 -24.25 4.41
CA LEU A 254 -6.33 -24.02 5.84
C LEU A 254 -5.42 -25.03 6.55
N GLU A 255 -5.52 -26.31 6.21
CA GLU A 255 -4.64 -27.37 6.74
C GLU A 255 -3.17 -27.14 6.41
N ALA A 256 -2.86 -26.68 5.18
CA ALA A 256 -1.50 -26.33 4.78
C ALA A 256 -0.94 -25.15 5.61
N ILE A 257 -1.73 -24.13 5.88
CA ILE A 257 -1.34 -22.99 6.74
C ILE A 257 -1.09 -23.47 8.18
N GLU A 258 -1.96 -24.30 8.72
CA GLU A 258 -1.82 -24.84 10.07
C GLU A 258 -0.59 -25.74 10.22
N LYS A 259 -0.27 -26.55 9.21
CA LYS A 259 0.94 -27.37 9.17
C LYS A 259 2.21 -26.52 9.27
N ILE A 260 2.28 -25.41 8.53
CA ILE A 260 3.41 -24.46 8.59
C ILE A 260 3.48 -23.82 9.97
N ARG A 261 2.34 -23.44 10.54
CA ARG A 261 2.27 -22.88 11.89
C ARG A 261 2.90 -23.80 12.93
N GLY A 262 2.70 -25.11 12.80
CA GLY A 262 3.29 -26.12 13.67
C GLY A 262 4.82 -26.20 13.57
N SER A 263 5.40 -25.85 12.43
CA SER A 263 6.85 -25.85 12.17
C SER A 263 7.58 -24.53 12.46
N GLY A 264 6.83 -23.45 12.76
CA GLY A 264 7.39 -22.13 13.07
C GLY A 264 7.28 -21.15 11.93
N PHE A 265 8.36 -20.80 11.23
CA PHE A 265 8.34 -19.87 10.11
C PHE A 265 8.14 -20.56 8.77
N GLY A 266 7.26 -20.00 7.97
CA GLY A 266 7.11 -20.34 6.55
C GLY A 266 6.21 -19.35 5.83
N VAL A 267 6.35 -19.29 4.52
CA VAL A 267 5.51 -18.47 3.65
C VAL A 267 4.58 -19.37 2.87
N HIS A 268 3.27 -19.15 3.03
CA HIS A 268 2.25 -19.84 2.27
C HIS A 268 1.59 -18.89 1.28
N TYR A 269 1.57 -19.27 0.02
CA TYR A 269 0.91 -18.52 -1.04
C TYR A 269 -0.49 -19.04 -1.28
N LEU A 270 -1.50 -18.22 -1.06
CA LEU A 270 -2.91 -18.52 -1.32
C LEU A 270 -3.31 -17.92 -2.67
N TYR A 271 -3.16 -18.70 -3.75
CA TYR A 271 -3.63 -18.31 -5.06
C TYR A 271 -5.12 -18.63 -5.19
N GLY A 272 -5.94 -17.65 -5.47
CA GLY A 272 -7.37 -17.90 -5.63
C GLY A 272 -8.05 -16.87 -6.51
N VAL A 273 -8.88 -17.35 -7.43
CA VAL A 273 -9.67 -16.48 -8.32
C VAL A 273 -10.48 -15.46 -7.53
N THR A 274 -10.87 -14.37 -8.18
CA THR A 274 -11.69 -13.33 -7.53
C THR A 274 -13.01 -13.94 -7.05
N GLY A 275 -13.30 -13.77 -5.74
CA GLY A 275 -14.50 -14.35 -5.13
C GLY A 275 -14.35 -15.81 -4.66
N SER A 276 -13.14 -16.38 -4.65
CA SER A 276 -12.89 -17.76 -4.18
C SER A 276 -12.95 -17.95 -2.66
N GLY A 277 -13.16 -16.88 -1.89
CA GLY A 277 -13.26 -16.97 -0.43
C GLY A 277 -11.93 -16.90 0.32
N LYS A 278 -10.85 -16.36 -0.26
CA LYS A 278 -9.56 -16.16 0.42
C LYS A 278 -9.69 -15.53 1.79
N THR A 279 -10.53 -14.51 1.92
CA THR A 279 -10.77 -13.82 3.20
C THR A 279 -11.29 -14.75 4.28
N GLU A 280 -12.15 -15.73 3.95
CA GLU A 280 -12.68 -16.71 4.91
C GLU A 280 -11.55 -17.58 5.47
N ILE A 281 -10.61 -18.00 4.61
CA ILE A 281 -9.44 -18.78 5.02
C ILE A 281 -8.57 -17.97 5.97
N TYR A 282 -8.30 -16.69 5.64
CA TYR A 282 -7.55 -15.80 6.53
C TYR A 282 -8.20 -15.66 7.91
N LEU A 283 -9.52 -15.47 7.94
CA LEU A 283 -10.26 -15.31 9.18
C LEU A 283 -10.26 -16.59 10.03
N ARG A 284 -10.36 -17.78 9.41
CA ARG A 284 -10.28 -19.05 10.14
C ARG A 284 -8.88 -19.33 10.68
N ALA A 285 -7.83 -19.07 9.87
CA ALA A 285 -6.46 -19.16 10.34
C ALA A 285 -6.20 -18.18 11.50
N ALA A 286 -6.71 -16.96 11.40
CA ALA A 286 -6.61 -15.95 12.45
C ALA A 286 -7.32 -16.40 13.74
N LYS A 287 -8.54 -16.98 13.67
CA LYS A 287 -9.25 -17.55 14.83
C LYS A 287 -8.43 -18.62 15.53
N SER A 288 -7.81 -19.51 14.78
CA SER A 288 -6.96 -20.57 15.32
C SER A 288 -5.74 -20.00 16.08
N VAL A 289 -5.11 -18.96 15.50
CA VAL A 289 -3.97 -18.27 16.11
C VAL A 289 -4.38 -17.54 17.39
N LEU A 290 -5.51 -16.83 17.38
CA LEU A 290 -6.04 -16.11 18.56
C LEU A 290 -6.38 -17.06 19.69
N LYS A 291 -6.96 -18.25 19.39
CA LYS A 291 -7.22 -19.30 20.39
C LYS A 291 -5.93 -19.80 21.07
N SER A 292 -4.79 -19.77 20.37
CA SER A 292 -3.48 -20.09 20.95
C SER A 292 -2.84 -18.93 21.72
N GLY A 293 -3.56 -17.84 21.94
CA GLY A 293 -3.10 -16.66 22.69
C GLY A 293 -2.16 -15.72 21.92
N LYS A 294 -1.87 -16.01 20.63
CA LYS A 294 -1.00 -15.21 19.77
C LYS A 294 -1.75 -14.09 19.04
N SER A 295 -1.01 -13.14 18.48
CA SER A 295 -1.54 -11.98 17.76
C SER A 295 -1.53 -12.19 16.25
N VAL A 296 -2.34 -11.40 15.54
CA VAL A 296 -2.49 -11.46 14.08
C VAL A 296 -2.31 -10.08 13.46
N LEU A 297 -1.55 -10.01 12.37
CA LEU A 297 -1.36 -8.81 11.56
C LEU A 297 -1.94 -9.03 10.17
N PHE A 298 -2.89 -8.18 9.75
CA PHE A 298 -3.39 -8.12 8.39
C PHE A 298 -2.85 -6.89 7.68
N LEU A 299 -2.15 -7.10 6.58
CA LEU A 299 -1.78 -6.05 5.63
C LEU A 299 -2.71 -6.14 4.43
N VAL A 300 -3.37 -5.03 4.12
CA VAL A 300 -4.28 -4.90 2.99
C VAL A 300 -3.95 -3.61 2.22
N PRO A 301 -4.18 -3.54 0.92
CA PRO A 301 -4.09 -2.28 0.20
C PRO A 301 -5.01 -1.22 0.82
N GLU A 302 -4.60 0.03 0.85
CA GLU A 302 -5.34 1.11 1.54
C GLU A 302 -6.80 1.23 1.08
N ILE A 303 -7.05 0.99 -0.22
CA ILE A 303 -8.39 0.96 -0.82
C ILE A 303 -9.25 -0.22 -0.28
N GLY A 304 -8.60 -1.29 0.20
CA GLY A 304 -9.27 -2.44 0.82
C GLY A 304 -9.72 -2.21 2.27
N LEU A 305 -9.28 -1.11 2.91
CA LEU A 305 -9.65 -0.74 4.27
C LEU A 305 -11.03 -0.05 4.30
N THR A 306 -12.02 -0.68 3.74
CA THR A 306 -13.40 -0.18 3.82
C THR A 306 -14.02 -0.47 5.19
N PRO A 307 -14.97 0.35 5.67
CA PRO A 307 -15.71 0.08 6.89
C PRO A 307 -16.32 -1.33 6.92
N GLN A 308 -16.87 -1.79 5.79
CA GLN A 308 -17.44 -3.14 5.63
C GLN A 308 -16.40 -4.24 5.85
N SER A 309 -15.18 -4.09 5.29
CA SER A 309 -14.10 -5.07 5.45
C SER A 309 -13.66 -5.17 6.91
N ILE A 310 -13.48 -4.02 7.57
CA ILE A 310 -13.11 -3.93 8.99
C ILE A 310 -14.20 -4.57 9.86
N TYR A 311 -15.46 -4.26 9.59
CA TYR A 311 -16.60 -4.84 10.29
C TYR A 311 -16.61 -6.37 10.15
N ARG A 312 -16.50 -6.88 8.94
CA ARG A 312 -16.46 -8.32 8.69
C ARG A 312 -15.35 -9.00 9.49
N ILE A 313 -14.17 -8.40 9.59
CA ILE A 313 -13.07 -8.94 10.39
C ILE A 313 -13.43 -8.93 11.88
N LYS A 314 -13.93 -7.81 12.41
CA LYS A 314 -14.34 -7.69 13.82
C LYS A 314 -15.40 -8.70 14.21
N THR A 315 -16.47 -8.79 13.43
CA THR A 315 -17.60 -9.72 13.70
C THR A 315 -17.18 -11.17 13.55
N SER A 316 -16.42 -11.50 12.51
CA SER A 316 -15.95 -12.87 12.31
C SER A 316 -14.98 -13.33 13.39
N LEU A 317 -14.07 -12.49 13.85
CA LEU A 317 -13.10 -12.84 14.89
C LEU A 317 -13.65 -12.69 16.31
N MET A 318 -14.79 -12.03 16.50
CA MET A 318 -15.42 -11.74 17.81
C MET A 318 -14.42 -11.08 18.77
N CYS A 319 -13.57 -10.19 18.29
CA CYS A 319 -12.58 -9.49 19.10
C CYS A 319 -12.39 -8.06 18.61
N ASP A 320 -11.77 -7.25 19.45
CA ASP A 320 -11.40 -5.89 19.05
C ASP A 320 -10.23 -5.87 18.09
N VAL A 321 -10.24 -4.92 17.15
CA VAL A 321 -9.30 -4.80 16.06
C VAL A 321 -8.77 -3.36 16.00
N ALA A 322 -7.47 -3.19 16.02
CA ALA A 322 -6.83 -1.91 15.76
C ALA A 322 -6.68 -1.69 14.25
N VAL A 323 -6.96 -0.47 13.80
CA VAL A 323 -6.91 -0.12 12.38
C VAL A 323 -5.86 0.96 12.14
N LEU A 324 -4.90 0.69 11.24
CA LEU A 324 -3.79 1.59 10.93
C LEU A 324 -3.75 1.95 9.44
N HIS A 325 -4.01 3.21 9.11
CA HIS A 325 -3.94 3.74 7.74
C HIS A 325 -3.49 5.21 7.70
N SER A 326 -3.20 5.72 6.50
CA SER A 326 -2.70 7.08 6.30
C SER A 326 -3.72 8.17 6.67
N GLY A 327 -5.01 7.89 6.57
CA GLY A 327 -6.10 8.82 6.87
C GLY A 327 -6.40 9.03 8.36
N LEU A 328 -5.72 8.32 9.29
CA LEU A 328 -5.87 8.58 10.71
C LEU A 328 -5.23 9.91 11.11
N TYR A 329 -5.93 10.68 11.94
CA TYR A 329 -5.33 11.84 12.59
C TYR A 329 -4.19 11.42 13.52
N GLU A 330 -3.23 12.33 13.78
CA GLU A 330 -2.06 12.04 14.62
C GLU A 330 -2.44 11.50 16.01
N LYS A 331 -3.48 12.05 16.63
CA LYS A 331 -3.99 11.60 17.93
C LYS A 331 -4.52 10.16 17.86
N GLU A 332 -5.34 9.85 16.87
CA GLU A 332 -5.91 8.52 16.67
C GLU A 332 -4.82 7.47 16.44
N ARG A 333 -3.82 7.83 15.64
CA ARG A 333 -2.67 6.96 15.38
C ARG A 333 -1.86 6.65 16.65
N ILE A 334 -1.69 7.63 17.55
CA ILE A 334 -1.04 7.44 18.84
C ILE A 334 -1.90 6.53 19.73
N GLN A 335 -3.22 6.72 19.74
CA GLN A 335 -4.15 5.90 20.52
C GLN A 335 -4.10 4.44 20.08
N GLU A 336 -4.24 4.17 18.78
CA GLU A 336 -4.14 2.81 18.25
C GLU A 336 -2.76 2.19 18.54
N TYR A 337 -1.69 2.93 18.35
CA TYR A 337 -0.33 2.48 18.68
C TYR A 337 -0.21 2.03 20.14
N GLN A 338 -0.79 2.79 21.08
CA GLN A 338 -0.74 2.44 22.51
C GLN A 338 -1.63 1.25 22.86
N ARG A 339 -2.85 1.15 22.30
CA ARG A 339 -3.73 -0.01 22.46
C ARG A 339 -3.08 -1.31 22.00
N ILE A 340 -2.33 -1.25 20.90
CA ILE A 340 -1.59 -2.40 20.39
C ILE A 340 -0.41 -2.71 21.33
N ARG A 341 0.32 -1.70 21.76
CA ARG A 341 1.52 -1.85 22.61
C ARG A 341 1.19 -2.37 24.00
N SER A 342 0.09 -1.93 24.62
CA SER A 342 -0.40 -2.45 25.93
C SER A 342 -0.80 -3.92 25.83
N GLY A 343 -1.22 -4.38 24.66
CA GLY A 343 -1.75 -5.73 24.45
C GLY A 343 -3.26 -5.81 24.60
N ASP A 344 -3.95 -4.65 24.70
CA ASP A 344 -5.41 -4.58 24.75
C ASP A 344 -6.04 -5.14 23.46
N VAL A 345 -5.29 -5.05 22.35
CA VAL A 345 -5.73 -5.54 21.04
C VAL A 345 -4.69 -6.51 20.48
N LYS A 346 -5.16 -7.70 20.04
CA LYS A 346 -4.34 -8.75 19.45
C LYS A 346 -4.44 -8.83 17.92
N VAL A 347 -5.35 -8.09 17.31
CA VAL A 347 -5.54 -8.07 15.86
C VAL A 347 -5.31 -6.67 15.34
N VAL A 348 -4.41 -6.53 14.39
CA VAL A 348 -4.16 -5.28 13.68
C VAL A 348 -4.48 -5.48 12.21
N VAL A 349 -5.27 -4.56 11.64
CA VAL A 349 -5.54 -4.46 10.22
C VAL A 349 -5.03 -3.12 9.73
N GLY A 350 -4.31 -3.11 8.64
CA GLY A 350 -3.84 -1.82 8.14
C GLY A 350 -3.16 -1.86 6.78
N ALA A 351 -2.85 -0.67 6.30
CA ALA A 351 -2.06 -0.49 5.09
C ALA A 351 -0.58 -0.83 5.34
N ARG A 352 0.25 -0.62 4.35
CA ARG A 352 1.70 -0.87 4.39
C ARG A 352 2.37 -0.53 5.73
N SER A 353 2.07 0.63 6.32
CA SER A 353 2.69 1.09 7.56
C SER A 353 2.31 0.28 8.80
N ALA A 354 1.23 -0.51 8.75
CA ALA A 354 0.85 -1.40 9.84
C ALA A 354 1.89 -2.50 10.10
N ILE A 355 2.84 -2.72 9.17
CA ILE A 355 3.98 -3.62 9.39
C ILE A 355 4.83 -3.23 10.61
N PHE A 356 4.77 -1.98 11.04
CA PHE A 356 5.47 -1.47 12.23
C PHE A 356 4.62 -1.48 13.51
N ALA A 357 3.40 -2.03 13.47
CA ALA A 357 2.56 -2.14 14.67
C ALA A 357 3.30 -2.87 15.80
N PRO A 358 3.30 -2.35 17.05
CA PRO A 358 4.01 -2.94 18.19
C PRO A 358 3.25 -4.14 18.78
N LEU A 359 2.85 -5.09 17.91
CA LEU A 359 2.21 -6.35 18.30
C LEU A 359 3.21 -7.28 18.97
N LYS A 360 2.79 -7.92 20.05
CA LYS A 360 3.55 -8.95 20.77
C LYS A 360 3.08 -10.34 20.35
N ASN A 361 4.00 -11.31 20.33
CA ASN A 361 3.70 -12.72 20.07
C ASN A 361 2.89 -12.96 18.79
N ILE A 362 3.37 -12.45 17.66
CA ILE A 362 2.68 -12.64 16.38
C ILE A 362 2.70 -14.12 15.99
N GLY A 363 1.53 -14.67 15.65
CA GLY A 363 1.39 -16.04 15.16
C GLY A 363 1.05 -16.13 13.67
N LEU A 364 0.54 -15.04 13.09
CA LEU A 364 0.15 -14.98 11.69
C LEU A 364 0.30 -13.57 11.14
N ILE A 365 0.89 -13.46 9.98
CA ILE A 365 0.89 -12.24 9.16
C ILE A 365 0.20 -12.57 7.84
N VAL A 366 -0.84 -11.83 7.50
CA VAL A 366 -1.55 -11.94 6.21
C VAL A 366 -1.21 -10.72 5.36
N VAL A 367 -0.87 -10.94 4.11
CA VAL A 367 -0.69 -9.88 3.09
C VAL A 367 -1.65 -10.17 1.97
N ASP A 368 -2.76 -9.47 1.94
CA ASP A 368 -3.75 -9.62 0.88
C ASP A 368 -3.38 -8.77 -0.34
N GLU A 369 -3.75 -9.24 -1.54
CA GLU A 369 -3.36 -8.63 -2.83
C GLU A 369 -1.85 -8.30 -2.88
N GLU A 370 -0.98 -9.29 -2.61
CA GLU A 370 0.49 -9.13 -2.42
C GLU A 370 1.20 -8.41 -3.57
N HIS A 371 0.60 -8.47 -4.76
CA HIS A 371 1.12 -7.84 -5.98
C HIS A 371 0.88 -6.33 -6.04
N ASP A 372 0.05 -5.78 -5.12
CA ASP A 372 -0.32 -4.36 -5.19
C ASP A 372 0.89 -3.46 -4.96
N THR A 373 1.08 -2.50 -5.87
CA THR A 373 2.18 -1.52 -5.82
C THR A 373 2.13 -0.61 -4.59
N ALA A 374 0.99 -0.49 -3.91
CA ALA A 374 0.82 0.29 -2.68
C ALA A 374 1.70 -0.23 -1.52
N TYR A 375 2.15 -1.49 -1.58
CA TYR A 375 3.09 -2.02 -0.59
C TYR A 375 4.50 -1.44 -0.69
N LYS A 376 4.89 -0.84 -1.81
CA LYS A 376 6.16 -0.12 -1.94
C LYS A 376 5.99 1.34 -1.55
N GLN A 377 6.86 1.84 -0.68
CA GLN A 377 6.95 3.27 -0.37
C GLN A 377 7.87 3.96 -1.37
N GLU A 378 7.37 4.98 -2.04
CA GLU A 378 8.13 5.73 -3.04
C GLU A 378 9.04 6.81 -2.42
N GLU A 379 8.69 7.31 -1.24
CA GLU A 379 9.47 8.27 -0.47
C GLU A 379 10.32 7.57 0.61
N SER A 380 11.36 8.24 1.08
CA SER A 380 12.23 7.71 2.15
C SER A 380 11.44 7.56 3.48
N PRO A 381 11.61 6.41 4.13
CA PRO A 381 12.37 5.21 3.75
C PRO A 381 11.61 4.35 2.72
N ARG A 382 12.32 3.94 1.63
CA ARG A 382 11.74 3.24 0.47
C ARG A 382 11.64 1.73 0.66
N TYR A 383 10.91 1.28 1.65
CA TYR A 383 10.70 -0.14 1.92
C TYR A 383 9.51 -0.74 1.17
N ASN A 384 9.47 -2.07 1.07
CA ASN A 384 8.33 -2.83 0.58
C ASN A 384 7.65 -3.57 1.73
N GLY A 385 6.37 -3.30 1.99
CA GLY A 385 5.61 -3.87 3.11
C GLY A 385 5.45 -5.39 3.02
N ARG A 386 5.32 -5.97 1.81
CA ARG A 386 5.28 -7.42 1.59
C ARG A 386 6.60 -8.08 2.02
N ASP A 387 7.74 -7.54 1.55
CA ASP A 387 9.05 -8.10 1.86
C ASP A 387 9.39 -7.92 3.35
N MET A 388 8.98 -6.78 3.92
CA MET A 388 9.03 -6.55 5.37
C MET A 388 8.19 -7.56 6.15
N ALA A 389 7.00 -7.94 5.64
CA ALA A 389 6.14 -8.94 6.27
C ALA A 389 6.80 -10.32 6.31
N ILE A 390 7.43 -10.73 5.21
CA ILE A 390 8.19 -11.99 5.14
C ILE A 390 9.35 -11.95 6.15
N LYS A 391 10.11 -10.86 6.17
CA LYS A 391 11.24 -10.72 7.11
C LYS A 391 10.77 -10.67 8.57
N ARG A 392 9.69 -9.96 8.87
CA ARG A 392 9.07 -9.93 10.20
C ARG A 392 8.61 -11.32 10.62
N GLY A 393 7.94 -12.05 9.73
CA GLY A 393 7.55 -13.44 9.97
C GLY A 393 8.73 -14.35 10.30
N GLN A 394 9.88 -14.16 9.64
CA GLN A 394 11.10 -14.90 9.90
C GLN A 394 11.66 -14.59 11.32
N ILE A 395 11.70 -13.33 11.71
CA ILE A 395 12.18 -12.89 13.03
C ILE A 395 11.23 -13.36 14.14
N GLU A 396 9.91 -13.19 13.94
CA GLU A 396 8.86 -13.58 14.89
C GLU A 396 8.60 -15.11 14.93
N LYS A 397 9.20 -15.87 14.00
CA LYS A 397 8.99 -17.32 13.82
C LYS A 397 7.50 -17.66 13.66
N CYS A 398 6.81 -16.98 12.77
CA CYS A 398 5.39 -17.16 12.50
C CYS A 398 5.09 -17.39 11.01
N VAL A 399 3.89 -17.86 10.73
CA VAL A 399 3.40 -18.04 9.37
C VAL A 399 3.14 -16.70 8.69
N VAL A 400 3.55 -16.58 7.43
CA VAL A 400 3.18 -15.48 6.54
C VAL A 400 2.33 -16.03 5.41
N VAL A 401 1.10 -15.53 5.28
CA VAL A 401 0.19 -15.88 4.18
C VAL A 401 0.15 -14.71 3.20
N LEU A 402 0.60 -14.97 1.97
CA LEU A 402 0.50 -14.04 0.86
C LEU A 402 -0.69 -14.46 0.00
N GLY A 403 -1.63 -13.58 -0.26
CA GLY A 403 -2.80 -13.90 -1.06
C GLY A 403 -2.98 -13.00 -2.25
N SER A 404 -3.37 -13.57 -3.38
CA SER A 404 -3.77 -12.84 -4.57
C SER A 404 -4.56 -13.70 -5.56
N ALA A 405 -5.34 -13.02 -6.41
CA ALA A 405 -5.90 -13.61 -7.63
C ALA A 405 -4.91 -13.51 -8.82
N THR A 406 -3.91 -12.65 -8.70
CA THR A 406 -2.97 -12.31 -9.77
C THR A 406 -1.55 -12.27 -9.19
N PRO A 407 -0.91 -13.43 -8.96
CA PRO A 407 0.40 -13.50 -8.33
C PRO A 407 1.46 -12.71 -9.11
N SER A 408 2.40 -12.09 -8.36
CA SER A 408 3.57 -11.50 -8.98
C SER A 408 4.50 -12.57 -9.54
N ILE A 409 5.21 -12.27 -10.62
CA ILE A 409 6.21 -13.18 -11.22
C ILE A 409 7.29 -13.59 -10.21
N GLN A 410 7.63 -12.70 -9.29
CA GLN A 410 8.56 -13.00 -8.19
C GLN A 410 7.99 -14.05 -7.22
N SER A 411 6.69 -13.96 -6.90
CA SER A 411 6.02 -14.94 -6.05
C SER A 411 5.89 -16.30 -6.76
N ILE A 412 5.56 -16.31 -8.04
CA ILE A 412 5.52 -17.55 -8.85
C ILE A 412 6.91 -18.22 -8.87
N TYR A 413 7.96 -17.44 -9.10
CA TYR A 413 9.33 -17.96 -9.04
C TYR A 413 9.68 -18.54 -7.66
N SER A 414 9.24 -17.91 -6.59
CA SER A 414 9.47 -18.38 -5.21
C SER A 414 8.71 -19.67 -4.92
N ILE A 415 7.52 -19.84 -5.49
CA ILE A 415 6.73 -21.07 -5.44
C ILE A 415 7.45 -22.18 -6.24
N ASN A 416 7.82 -21.92 -7.48
CA ASN A 416 8.48 -22.88 -8.37
C ASN A 416 9.83 -23.36 -7.85
N THR A 417 10.53 -22.51 -7.05
CA THR A 417 11.79 -22.87 -6.39
C THR A 417 11.61 -23.48 -5.00
N GLY A 418 10.37 -23.74 -4.56
CA GLY A 418 10.07 -24.34 -3.26
C GLY A 418 10.30 -23.44 -2.04
N LYS A 419 10.56 -22.15 -2.26
CA LYS A 419 10.71 -21.17 -1.16
C LYS A 419 9.37 -20.85 -0.48
N PHE A 420 8.26 -20.89 -1.24
CA PHE A 420 6.91 -20.71 -0.76
C PHE A 420 6.12 -21.98 -1.01
N SER A 421 5.33 -22.42 -0.03
CA SER A 421 4.28 -23.41 -0.26
C SER A 421 3.08 -22.74 -0.92
N GLN A 422 2.21 -23.50 -1.59
CA GLN A 422 1.08 -22.96 -2.33
C GLN A 422 -0.19 -23.77 -2.11
N SER A 423 -1.33 -23.06 -2.02
CA SER A 423 -2.67 -23.62 -2.26
C SER A 423 -3.38 -22.86 -3.38
N ARG A 424 -4.18 -23.54 -4.19
CA ARG A 424 -4.95 -22.94 -5.28
C ARG A 424 -6.45 -23.09 -5.01
N LEU A 425 -7.18 -21.99 -5.20
CA LEU A 425 -8.64 -21.94 -5.15
C LEU A 425 -9.13 -21.58 -6.56
N THR A 426 -9.56 -22.57 -7.29
CA THR A 426 -9.86 -22.45 -8.73
C THR A 426 -11.30 -22.04 -8.98
N THR A 427 -12.19 -22.21 -8.00
CA THR A 427 -13.61 -21.94 -8.11
C THR A 427 -14.05 -20.75 -7.27
N ARG A 428 -15.09 -20.03 -7.70
CA ARG A 428 -15.73 -19.01 -6.90
C ARG A 428 -16.50 -19.66 -5.75
N ALA A 429 -16.55 -19.01 -4.58
CA ALA A 429 -17.26 -19.51 -3.41
C ALA A 429 -18.77 -19.74 -3.63
N ASN A 430 -19.37 -19.01 -4.57
CA ASN A 430 -20.78 -19.15 -4.97
C ASN A 430 -20.99 -20.10 -6.18
N ASN A 431 -19.96 -20.84 -6.59
CA ASN A 431 -19.96 -21.76 -7.73
C ASN A 431 -20.37 -21.14 -9.09
N LYS A 432 -20.39 -19.78 -9.21
CA LYS A 432 -20.70 -19.11 -10.47
C LYS A 432 -19.52 -19.16 -11.43
N PRO A 433 -19.75 -19.28 -12.74
CA PRO A 433 -18.69 -19.27 -13.72
C PRO A 433 -17.95 -17.92 -13.74
N LEU A 434 -16.73 -17.95 -14.23
CA LEU A 434 -15.98 -16.72 -14.55
C LEU A 434 -16.66 -16.03 -15.75
N PRO A 435 -16.50 -14.71 -15.92
CA PRO A 435 -17.07 -14.00 -17.05
C PRO A 435 -16.45 -14.45 -18.37
N GLU A 436 -17.23 -14.38 -19.43
CA GLU A 436 -16.73 -14.58 -20.79
C GLU A 436 -15.86 -13.40 -21.21
N ILE A 437 -14.70 -13.67 -21.80
CA ILE A 437 -13.74 -12.64 -22.21
C ILE A 437 -13.56 -12.65 -23.72
N ASP A 438 -13.94 -11.56 -24.36
CA ASP A 438 -13.75 -11.32 -25.79
C ASP A 438 -12.55 -10.34 -25.99
N ILE A 439 -11.67 -10.71 -26.91
CA ILE A 439 -10.60 -9.84 -27.36
C ILE A 439 -11.00 -9.28 -28.73
N VAL A 440 -11.12 -7.95 -28.82
CA VAL A 440 -11.54 -7.25 -30.03
C VAL A 440 -10.36 -6.48 -30.60
N SER A 441 -10.03 -6.74 -31.86
CA SER A 441 -8.96 -6.03 -32.57
C SER A 441 -9.46 -4.65 -33.01
N LEU A 442 -8.66 -3.61 -32.69
CA LEU A 442 -8.87 -2.24 -33.17
C LEU A 442 -8.13 -1.96 -34.49
N ALA A 443 -7.46 -2.94 -35.07
CA ALA A 443 -6.74 -2.78 -36.34
C ALA A 443 -7.70 -2.49 -37.49
N LYS A 444 -7.29 -1.62 -38.44
CA LYS A 444 -8.15 -1.19 -39.56
C LYS A 444 -8.73 -2.33 -40.41
N GLU A 445 -7.98 -3.42 -40.58
CA GLU A 445 -8.45 -4.61 -41.34
C GLU A 445 -9.65 -5.31 -40.71
N SER A 446 -9.95 -5.04 -39.43
CA SER A 446 -11.11 -5.60 -38.70
C SER A 446 -12.35 -4.69 -38.78
N ARG A 447 -12.26 -3.52 -39.42
CA ARG A 447 -13.28 -2.46 -39.41
C ARG A 447 -13.92 -2.17 -40.77
N ASP A 448 -13.76 -3.06 -41.73
CA ASP A 448 -14.32 -2.88 -43.05
C ASP A 448 -15.88 -2.89 -43.10
N ASN A 449 -16.54 -3.18 -41.94
CA ASN A 449 -17.98 -3.14 -41.74
C ASN A 449 -18.31 -2.23 -40.54
N GLU A 450 -18.08 -0.91 -40.64
CA GLU A 450 -18.52 0.05 -39.61
C GLU A 450 -20.06 0.20 -39.66
N ASP A 451 -20.77 -0.48 -38.76
CA ASP A 451 -22.24 -0.39 -38.65
C ASP A 451 -22.73 0.96 -38.08
N VAL A 452 -21.82 1.73 -37.43
CA VAL A 452 -22.13 3.02 -36.81
C VAL A 452 -21.22 4.11 -37.31
N GLU A 453 -21.79 4.96 -38.20
CA GLU A 453 -21.05 6.08 -38.79
C GLU A 453 -20.57 7.09 -37.72
N GLY A 454 -19.29 7.44 -37.78
CA GLY A 454 -18.66 8.44 -36.91
C GLY A 454 -18.28 7.96 -35.51
N LEU A 455 -18.37 6.66 -35.21
CA LEU A 455 -17.87 6.12 -33.96
C LEU A 455 -16.33 6.27 -33.86
N PRO A 456 -15.78 6.82 -32.74
CA PRO A 456 -14.34 6.98 -32.61
C PRO A 456 -13.59 5.65 -32.64
N PHE A 457 -12.38 5.64 -33.18
CA PHE A 457 -11.55 4.45 -33.34
C PHE A 457 -11.30 3.63 -32.07
N TYR A 458 -11.43 4.22 -30.90
CA TYR A 458 -11.22 3.57 -29.61
C TYR A 458 -12.47 2.92 -29.01
N ILE A 459 -13.61 2.97 -29.70
CA ILE A 459 -14.82 2.21 -29.39
C ILE A 459 -15.12 1.30 -30.59
N SER A 460 -15.11 -0.02 -30.39
CA SER A 460 -15.52 -0.96 -31.41
C SER A 460 -17.03 -1.11 -31.47
N ASP A 461 -17.53 -1.59 -32.60
CA ASP A 461 -18.97 -1.88 -32.79
C ASP A 461 -19.45 -2.93 -31.78
N GLU A 462 -18.63 -3.92 -31.46
CA GLU A 462 -18.96 -4.96 -30.47
C GLU A 462 -19.14 -4.35 -29.07
N LEU A 463 -18.24 -3.45 -28.66
CA LEU A 463 -18.38 -2.79 -27.36
C LEU A 463 -19.59 -1.86 -27.35
N TYR A 464 -19.83 -1.12 -28.42
CA TYR A 464 -20.98 -0.24 -28.56
C TYR A 464 -22.29 -1.01 -28.46
N LYS A 465 -22.45 -2.11 -29.24
CA LYS A 465 -23.64 -2.98 -29.22
C LYS A 465 -23.85 -3.60 -27.82
N ALA A 466 -22.78 -4.08 -27.19
CA ALA A 466 -22.84 -4.64 -25.83
C ALA A 466 -23.26 -3.60 -24.79
N LEU A 467 -22.79 -2.35 -24.89
CA LEU A 467 -23.19 -1.26 -24.01
C LEU A 467 -24.67 -0.90 -24.16
N LEU A 468 -25.15 -0.79 -25.41
CA LEU A 468 -26.58 -0.56 -25.69
C LEU A 468 -27.46 -1.65 -25.08
N GLN A 469 -27.08 -2.92 -25.28
CA GLN A 469 -27.81 -4.05 -24.72
C GLN A 469 -27.83 -4.01 -23.20
N THR A 470 -26.67 -3.73 -22.57
CA THR A 470 -26.56 -3.64 -21.12
C THR A 470 -27.45 -2.57 -20.53
N ILE A 471 -27.45 -1.37 -21.14
CA ILE A 471 -28.27 -0.24 -20.70
C ILE A 471 -29.76 -0.52 -20.87
N ASN A 472 -30.15 -1.11 -22.01
CA ASN A 472 -31.56 -1.48 -22.30
C ASN A 472 -32.07 -2.56 -21.33
N ASN A 473 -31.21 -3.43 -20.84
CA ASN A 473 -31.56 -4.46 -19.86
C ASN A 473 -31.54 -3.92 -18.40
N ASN A 474 -31.39 -2.62 -18.20
CA ASN A 474 -31.21 -2.00 -16.86
C ASN A 474 -30.06 -2.55 -16.03
N SER A 475 -29.08 -3.16 -16.68
CA SER A 475 -27.84 -3.63 -16.06
C SER A 475 -26.77 -2.54 -16.07
N LYS A 476 -25.64 -2.80 -15.41
CA LYS A 476 -24.57 -1.81 -15.25
C LYS A 476 -23.32 -2.21 -16.03
N ALA A 477 -22.61 -1.20 -16.54
CA ALA A 477 -21.34 -1.38 -17.24
C ALA A 477 -20.19 -0.63 -16.56
N ILE A 478 -18.99 -1.21 -16.63
CA ILE A 478 -17.74 -0.54 -16.26
C ILE A 478 -16.89 -0.38 -17.53
N LEU A 479 -16.46 0.86 -17.80
CA LEU A 479 -15.51 1.16 -18.86
C LEU A 479 -14.17 1.56 -18.24
N MET A 480 -13.14 0.77 -18.52
CA MET A 480 -11.81 1.04 -18.01
C MET A 480 -10.89 1.61 -19.10
N LEU A 481 -10.29 2.75 -18.79
CA LEU A 481 -9.21 3.36 -19.56
C LEU A 481 -7.95 3.40 -18.70
N ASN A 482 -6.93 2.63 -19.01
CA ASN A 482 -5.70 2.66 -18.23
C ASN A 482 -4.81 3.85 -18.62
N ARG A 483 -5.13 5.04 -18.08
CA ARG A 483 -4.34 6.25 -18.27
C ARG A 483 -3.39 6.47 -17.09
N ARG A 484 -2.08 6.33 -17.31
CA ARG A 484 -1.05 6.88 -16.43
C ARG A 484 -0.16 7.82 -17.23
N GLY A 485 -0.23 9.13 -16.95
CA GLY A 485 0.68 10.16 -17.49
C GLY A 485 0.21 10.86 -18.75
N PHE A 486 0.76 12.07 -18.95
CA PHE A 486 0.49 12.98 -20.09
C PHE A 486 1.27 12.62 -21.37
N ASN A 487 1.96 11.47 -21.41
CA ASN A 487 2.83 11.16 -22.53
C ASN A 487 2.05 10.68 -23.74
N THR A 488 2.26 11.35 -24.85
CA THR A 488 1.90 10.85 -26.18
C THR A 488 2.67 9.57 -26.43
N PHE A 489 2.00 8.49 -26.80
CA PHE A 489 2.65 7.24 -27.20
C PHE A 489 2.59 7.04 -28.71
N VAL A 490 3.54 6.28 -29.24
CA VAL A 490 3.65 5.99 -30.65
C VAL A 490 3.33 4.52 -30.88
N ILE A 491 2.34 4.23 -31.74
CA ILE A 491 1.90 2.88 -32.06
C ILE A 491 1.54 2.79 -33.55
N CYS A 492 1.74 1.63 -34.13
CA CYS A 492 1.19 1.31 -35.44
C CYS A 492 -0.29 0.90 -35.32
N LYS A 493 -1.20 1.64 -35.94
CA LYS A 493 -2.65 1.33 -35.92
C LYS A 493 -3.01 0.05 -36.67
N LYS A 494 -2.15 -0.44 -37.58
CA LYS A 494 -2.41 -1.65 -38.36
C LYS A 494 -2.10 -2.92 -37.59
N CYS A 495 -0.95 -2.96 -36.86
CA CYS A 495 -0.47 -4.17 -36.22
C CYS A 495 -0.20 -4.07 -34.72
N GLY A 496 -0.46 -2.89 -34.11
CA GLY A 496 -0.21 -2.68 -32.69
C GLY A 496 1.25 -2.58 -32.27
N TYR A 497 2.19 -2.47 -33.22
CA TYR A 497 3.61 -2.42 -32.91
C TYR A 497 3.94 -1.18 -32.05
N ILE A 498 4.61 -1.43 -30.93
CA ILE A 498 5.16 -0.41 -30.01
C ILE A 498 6.67 -0.48 -30.10
N PHE A 499 7.33 0.68 -30.25
CA PHE A 499 8.77 0.77 -30.39
C PHE A 499 9.48 0.40 -29.09
N LYS A 500 10.42 -0.56 -29.15
CA LYS A 500 11.17 -1.09 -28.01
C LYS A 500 12.66 -0.84 -28.18
N CYS A 501 13.35 -0.66 -27.04
CA CYS A 501 14.80 -0.63 -27.00
C CYS A 501 15.38 -2.00 -27.33
N PRO A 502 16.32 -2.10 -28.29
CA PRO A 502 16.91 -3.39 -28.66
C PRO A 502 17.72 -4.04 -27.52
N ASP A 503 18.34 -3.23 -26.67
CA ASP A 503 19.21 -3.74 -25.59
C ASP A 503 18.44 -4.05 -24.29
N CYS A 504 17.38 -3.28 -23.99
CA CYS A 504 16.67 -3.37 -22.72
C CYS A 504 15.30 -4.06 -22.82
N ASP A 505 14.78 -4.25 -24.05
CA ASP A 505 13.43 -4.77 -24.33
C ASP A 505 12.31 -4.05 -23.55
N ILE A 506 12.51 -2.75 -23.27
CA ILE A 506 11.49 -1.86 -22.73
C ILE A 506 11.01 -0.89 -23.78
N ASN A 507 9.79 -0.38 -23.60
CA ASN A 507 9.23 0.56 -24.55
C ASN A 507 9.97 1.90 -24.53
N LEU A 508 10.18 2.45 -25.70
CA LEU A 508 10.79 3.76 -25.87
C LEU A 508 9.78 4.88 -25.57
N VAL A 509 10.24 5.94 -24.95
CA VAL A 509 9.42 7.12 -24.63
C VAL A 509 9.57 8.16 -25.74
N TYR A 510 8.43 8.62 -26.25
CA TYR A 510 8.39 9.65 -27.26
C TYR A 510 8.61 11.04 -26.66
N HIS A 511 9.59 11.76 -27.20
CA HIS A 511 9.90 13.15 -26.89
C HIS A 511 9.47 14.04 -28.04
N LYS A 512 8.43 14.85 -27.82
CA LYS A 512 7.90 15.76 -28.83
C LYS A 512 8.96 16.80 -29.32
N GLN A 513 9.84 17.24 -28.39
CA GLN A 513 10.96 18.08 -28.72
C GLN A 513 12.04 17.22 -29.38
N GLY A 514 12.21 17.35 -30.69
CA GLY A 514 13.16 16.60 -31.51
C GLY A 514 12.57 15.36 -32.19
N ASP A 515 11.28 15.04 -32.03
CA ASP A 515 10.57 13.90 -32.66
C ASP A 515 11.32 12.57 -32.53
N VAL A 516 11.83 12.29 -31.30
CA VAL A 516 12.70 11.13 -31.02
C VAL A 516 12.09 10.20 -29.99
N LEU A 517 12.44 8.93 -30.11
CA LEU A 517 12.15 7.85 -29.15
C LEU A 517 13.40 7.59 -28.30
N VAL A 518 13.27 7.52 -26.99
CA VAL A 518 14.40 7.39 -26.05
C VAL A 518 14.17 6.25 -25.05
N CYS A 519 15.19 5.43 -24.88
CA CYS A 519 15.27 4.47 -23.76
C CYS A 519 15.81 5.16 -22.51
N HIS A 520 15.01 5.23 -21.44
CA HIS A 520 15.45 5.82 -20.18
C HIS A 520 16.18 4.83 -19.24
N TYR A 521 16.57 3.65 -19.74
CA TYR A 521 17.45 2.74 -19.02
C TYR A 521 18.89 2.85 -19.48
N CYS A 522 19.14 2.75 -20.78
CA CYS A 522 20.48 2.79 -21.36
C CYS A 522 20.81 4.06 -22.13
N GLY A 523 19.81 4.89 -22.47
CA GLY A 523 20.01 6.12 -23.26
C GLY A 523 19.93 5.92 -24.77
N TYR A 524 19.60 4.73 -25.27
CA TYR A 524 19.37 4.48 -26.70
C TYR A 524 18.36 5.47 -27.28
N ARG A 525 18.61 5.96 -28.51
CA ARG A 525 17.75 6.92 -29.21
C ARG A 525 17.55 6.51 -30.64
N GLU A 526 16.33 6.69 -31.14
CA GLU A 526 15.97 6.56 -32.54
C GLU A 526 14.93 7.61 -32.95
N ASN A 527 14.88 7.94 -34.22
CA ASN A 527 13.84 8.80 -34.77
C ASN A 527 12.54 8.01 -34.93
N VAL A 528 11.39 8.68 -34.81
CA VAL A 528 10.12 8.04 -35.11
C VAL A 528 10.09 7.64 -36.59
N ALA A 529 10.03 6.36 -36.84
CA ALA A 529 9.94 5.87 -38.22
C ALA A 529 8.59 6.26 -38.86
N ASN A 530 8.62 6.64 -40.13
CA ASN A 530 7.38 6.88 -40.88
C ASN A 530 6.71 5.60 -41.36
N ILE A 531 7.47 4.50 -41.42
CA ILE A 531 7.02 3.17 -41.84
C ILE A 531 7.16 2.22 -40.65
N CYS A 532 6.14 1.42 -40.36
CA CYS A 532 6.18 0.47 -39.27
C CYS A 532 7.23 -0.62 -39.53
N PRO A 533 8.19 -0.83 -38.62
CA PRO A 533 9.22 -1.86 -38.80
C PRO A 533 8.67 -3.28 -38.84
N ASN A 534 7.49 -3.52 -38.28
CA ASN A 534 6.88 -4.85 -38.18
C ASN A 534 6.02 -5.21 -39.40
N CYS A 535 5.17 -4.29 -39.90
CA CYS A 535 4.21 -4.58 -40.95
C CYS A 535 4.32 -3.67 -42.18
N SER A 536 5.34 -2.84 -42.26
CA SER A 536 5.62 -1.92 -43.36
C SER A 536 4.50 -0.91 -43.69
N SER A 537 3.56 -0.69 -42.75
CA SER A 537 2.45 0.24 -42.92
C SER A 537 2.88 1.68 -42.58
N LEU A 538 2.28 2.67 -43.27
CA LEU A 538 2.39 4.10 -42.93
C LEU A 538 1.48 4.55 -41.78
N SER A 539 0.79 3.62 -41.12
CA SER A 539 -0.24 3.89 -40.10
C SER A 539 0.35 4.14 -38.69
N ILE A 540 1.53 4.73 -38.59
CA ILE A 540 2.10 5.12 -37.29
C ILE A 540 1.38 6.37 -36.79
N SER A 541 0.95 6.32 -35.55
CA SER A 541 0.17 7.41 -34.92
C SER A 541 0.66 7.72 -33.51
N ARG A 542 0.48 8.99 -33.16
CA ARG A 542 0.77 9.55 -31.84
C ARG A 542 -0.56 9.81 -31.14
N PHE A 543 -0.81 9.19 -30.00
CA PHE A 543 -2.09 9.27 -29.27
C PHE A 543 -1.96 9.83 -27.86
N GLY A 544 -3.04 10.48 -27.42
CA GLY A 544 -3.30 10.84 -26.03
C GLY A 544 -4.77 11.24 -25.89
N PHE A 545 -5.58 10.44 -25.17
CA PHE A 545 -6.96 10.79 -24.83
C PHE A 545 -7.28 10.38 -23.38
N GLY A 546 -8.38 10.87 -22.83
CA GLY A 546 -8.73 10.72 -21.41
C GLY A 546 -10.13 10.20 -21.17
N THR A 547 -10.41 9.94 -19.91
CA THR A 547 -11.74 9.50 -19.42
C THR A 547 -12.84 10.48 -19.77
N GLU A 548 -12.54 11.79 -19.85
CA GLU A 548 -13.49 12.81 -20.30
C GLU A 548 -13.97 12.59 -21.72
N GLN A 549 -13.04 12.36 -22.65
CA GLN A 549 -13.41 12.10 -24.06
C GLN A 549 -14.23 10.82 -24.22
N VAL A 550 -13.92 9.79 -23.41
CA VAL A 550 -14.71 8.56 -23.39
C VAL A 550 -16.12 8.84 -22.88
N GLU A 551 -16.26 9.63 -21.81
CA GLU A 551 -17.56 10.00 -21.26
C GLU A 551 -18.40 10.80 -22.26
N GLU A 552 -17.82 11.81 -22.89
CA GLU A 552 -18.48 12.63 -23.93
C GLU A 552 -18.94 11.77 -25.12
N THR A 553 -18.08 10.84 -25.55
CA THR A 553 -18.42 9.90 -26.62
C THR A 553 -19.61 9.02 -26.25
N ILE A 554 -19.59 8.40 -25.05
CA ILE A 554 -20.69 7.55 -24.61
C ILE A 554 -21.98 8.34 -24.50
N LYS A 555 -21.98 9.55 -23.93
CA LYS A 555 -23.17 10.41 -23.88
C LYS A 555 -23.70 10.80 -25.26
N ARG A 556 -22.82 11.06 -26.24
CA ARG A 556 -23.18 11.42 -27.60
C ARG A 556 -23.84 10.27 -28.36
N PHE A 557 -23.25 9.08 -28.29
CA PHE A 557 -23.72 7.92 -29.07
C PHE A 557 -24.75 7.08 -28.35
N ILE A 558 -24.83 7.18 -27.00
CA ILE A 558 -25.84 6.50 -26.18
C ILE A 558 -26.47 7.52 -25.20
N PRO A 559 -27.45 8.33 -25.68
CA PRO A 559 -28.09 9.38 -24.85
C PRO A 559 -28.80 8.86 -23.59
N SER A 560 -29.23 7.60 -23.58
CA SER A 560 -29.85 6.93 -22.42
C SER A 560 -28.82 6.56 -21.31
N SER A 561 -27.53 6.74 -21.56
CA SER A 561 -26.47 6.47 -20.57
C SER A 561 -26.46 7.51 -19.46
N ARG A 562 -26.43 7.03 -18.22
CA ARG A 562 -26.16 7.84 -17.02
C ARG A 562 -24.74 7.50 -16.54
N THR A 563 -23.80 8.35 -16.90
CA THR A 563 -22.37 8.11 -16.64
C THR A 563 -21.92 8.71 -15.32
N VAL A 564 -20.90 8.07 -14.71
CA VAL A 564 -20.14 8.62 -13.59
C VAL A 564 -18.67 8.29 -13.79
N ARG A 565 -17.77 9.24 -13.47
CA ARG A 565 -16.31 9.04 -13.60
C ARG A 565 -15.64 8.72 -12.27
N LEU A 566 -14.66 7.83 -12.32
CA LEU A 566 -13.81 7.43 -11.21
C LEU A 566 -12.33 7.48 -11.63
N ASP A 567 -11.75 8.66 -11.56
CA ASP A 567 -10.35 8.92 -11.83
C ASP A 567 -9.76 9.91 -10.81
N ARG A 568 -8.45 10.19 -10.89
CA ARG A 568 -7.80 11.11 -9.95
C ARG A 568 -8.22 12.58 -10.10
N ASP A 569 -8.73 12.95 -11.26
CA ASP A 569 -9.14 14.32 -11.54
C ASP A 569 -10.58 14.56 -11.02
N SER A 570 -11.42 13.52 -11.05
CA SER A 570 -12.80 13.56 -10.55
C SER A 570 -12.93 13.27 -9.05
N VAL A 571 -11.91 12.63 -8.43
CA VAL A 571 -11.93 12.21 -7.03
C VAL A 571 -10.71 12.78 -6.32
N SER A 572 -10.91 13.86 -5.55
CA SER A 572 -9.85 14.54 -4.82
C SER A 572 -9.70 14.04 -3.39
N ASN A 573 -10.73 13.43 -2.84
CA ASN A 573 -10.79 12.94 -1.46
C ASN A 573 -11.67 11.69 -1.34
N MET A 574 -11.71 11.10 -0.14
CA MET A 574 -12.48 9.88 0.11
C MET A 574 -14.00 10.07 -0.02
N TYR A 575 -14.53 11.28 0.25
CA TYR A 575 -15.95 11.56 0.09
C TYR A 575 -16.38 11.54 -1.38
N ASP A 576 -15.53 12.09 -2.26
CA ASP A 576 -15.79 12.04 -3.70
C ASP A 576 -15.84 10.58 -4.16
N LEU A 577 -14.90 9.75 -3.67
CA LEU A 577 -14.85 8.31 -3.97
C LEU A 577 -16.15 7.60 -3.51
N GLU A 578 -16.53 7.79 -2.25
CA GLU A 578 -17.73 7.18 -1.68
C GLU A 578 -19.00 7.65 -2.39
N SER A 579 -19.08 8.94 -2.74
CA SER A 579 -20.21 9.49 -3.52
C SER A 579 -20.34 8.84 -4.89
N VAL A 580 -19.22 8.71 -5.64
CA VAL A 580 -19.22 8.06 -6.97
C VAL A 580 -19.68 6.60 -6.85
N ILE A 581 -19.13 5.86 -5.88
CA ILE A 581 -19.46 4.45 -5.65
C ILE A 581 -20.93 4.29 -5.25
N SER A 582 -21.43 5.13 -4.35
CA SER A 582 -22.82 5.08 -3.90
C SER A 582 -23.81 5.37 -5.05
N ARG A 583 -23.56 6.41 -5.84
CA ARG A 583 -24.41 6.73 -7.03
C ARG A 583 -24.46 5.58 -8.01
N PHE A 584 -23.32 4.94 -8.28
CA PHE A 584 -23.28 3.78 -9.16
C PHE A 584 -23.96 2.56 -8.55
N SER A 585 -23.76 2.30 -7.24
CA SER A 585 -24.40 1.17 -6.55
C SER A 585 -25.92 1.29 -6.48
N ARG A 586 -26.46 2.50 -6.24
CA ARG A 586 -27.93 2.76 -6.17
C ARG A 586 -28.62 2.76 -7.54
N GLY A 587 -27.86 2.79 -8.64
CA GLY A 587 -28.43 2.85 -9.99
C GLY A 587 -28.70 4.25 -10.50
N ASP A 588 -28.24 5.31 -9.80
CA ASP A 588 -28.29 6.69 -10.31
C ASP A 588 -27.42 6.85 -11.56
N ALA A 589 -26.39 6.00 -11.70
CA ALA A 589 -25.60 5.84 -12.89
C ALA A 589 -25.59 4.36 -13.34
N ASN A 590 -25.63 4.13 -14.66
CA ASN A 590 -25.56 2.79 -15.25
C ASN A 590 -24.21 2.51 -15.94
N VAL A 591 -23.37 3.52 -16.18
CA VAL A 591 -22.02 3.36 -16.74
C VAL A 591 -20.99 4.05 -15.84
N LEU A 592 -20.05 3.28 -15.30
CA LEU A 592 -18.92 3.76 -14.55
C LEU A 592 -17.68 3.81 -15.45
N ILE A 593 -17.15 5.00 -15.71
CA ILE A 593 -15.95 5.21 -16.53
C ILE A 593 -14.79 5.56 -15.62
N GLY A 594 -13.68 4.86 -15.74
CA GLY A 594 -12.55 5.20 -14.87
C GLY A 594 -11.23 4.55 -15.23
N THR A 595 -10.24 4.82 -14.37
CA THR A 595 -8.88 4.29 -14.50
C THR A 595 -8.72 3.00 -13.67
N GLN A 596 -7.50 2.65 -13.28
CA GLN A 596 -7.22 1.49 -12.42
C GLN A 596 -8.01 1.48 -11.10
N MET A 597 -8.58 2.63 -10.69
CA MET A 597 -9.39 2.72 -9.47
C MET A 597 -10.65 1.84 -9.53
N VAL A 598 -11.24 1.66 -10.72
CA VAL A 598 -12.44 0.81 -10.90
C VAL A 598 -12.14 -0.69 -10.73
N ALA A 599 -10.88 -1.10 -10.93
CA ALA A 599 -10.44 -2.48 -10.77
C ALA A 599 -10.25 -2.90 -9.30
N LYS A 600 -10.13 -1.94 -8.36
CA LYS A 600 -9.72 -2.20 -6.97
C LYS A 600 -10.87 -2.08 -5.97
N GLY A 601 -10.93 -3.01 -5.02
CA GLY A 601 -11.57 -2.87 -3.69
C GLY A 601 -13.11 -2.87 -3.62
N HIS A 602 -13.86 -2.58 -4.70
CA HIS A 602 -15.31 -2.38 -4.61
C HIS A 602 -16.11 -3.58 -5.12
N HIS A 603 -17.26 -3.81 -4.53
CA HIS A 603 -18.20 -4.87 -4.94
C HIS A 603 -19.41 -4.24 -5.63
N PHE A 604 -19.59 -4.57 -6.92
CA PHE A 604 -20.73 -4.15 -7.72
C PHE A 604 -21.46 -5.39 -8.25
N PRO A 605 -22.53 -5.85 -7.60
CA PRO A 605 -23.21 -7.10 -7.95
C PRO A 605 -23.88 -7.06 -9.34
N ASP A 606 -24.39 -5.89 -9.76
CA ASP A 606 -25.21 -5.75 -10.97
C ASP A 606 -24.41 -5.38 -12.23
N VAL A 607 -23.08 -5.50 -12.17
CA VAL A 607 -22.23 -5.25 -13.35
C VAL A 607 -22.18 -6.50 -14.22
N THR A 608 -22.77 -6.38 -15.41
CA THR A 608 -22.80 -7.47 -16.40
C THR A 608 -21.79 -7.26 -17.53
N LEU A 609 -21.38 -6.02 -17.80
CA LEU A 609 -20.41 -5.69 -18.84
C LEU A 609 -19.19 -4.95 -18.27
N VAL A 610 -18.01 -5.39 -18.68
CA VAL A 610 -16.75 -4.66 -18.48
C VAL A 610 -16.10 -4.43 -19.85
N GLY A 611 -15.87 -3.16 -20.19
CA GLY A 611 -15.16 -2.76 -21.41
C GLY A 611 -13.77 -2.18 -21.07
N VAL A 612 -12.72 -2.74 -21.65
CA VAL A 612 -11.35 -2.16 -21.61
C VAL A 612 -11.16 -1.41 -22.92
N ILE A 613 -11.07 -0.09 -22.84
CA ILE A 613 -11.12 0.80 -24.03
C ILE A 613 -9.91 0.61 -24.95
N LEU A 614 -8.71 0.60 -24.38
CA LEU A 614 -7.47 0.42 -25.14
C LEU A 614 -6.40 -0.17 -24.21
N ALA A 615 -6.25 -1.49 -24.25
CA ALA A 615 -5.33 -2.22 -23.39
C ALA A 615 -3.86 -1.83 -23.65
N ASP A 616 -3.52 -1.53 -24.91
CA ASP A 616 -2.18 -1.17 -25.37
C ASP A 616 -1.59 0.06 -24.68
N MET A 617 -2.42 0.98 -24.18
CA MET A 617 -1.94 2.15 -23.43
C MET A 617 -1.11 1.77 -22.20
N SER A 618 -1.44 0.64 -21.58
CA SER A 618 -0.66 0.13 -20.45
C SER A 618 0.74 -0.28 -20.87
N LEU A 619 0.87 -0.82 -22.07
CA LEU A 619 2.12 -1.34 -22.62
C LEU A 619 3.11 -0.23 -22.97
N THR A 620 2.72 1.03 -23.05
CA THR A 620 3.60 2.15 -23.41
C THR A 620 4.50 2.62 -22.26
N ILE A 621 4.30 2.12 -21.04
CA ILE A 621 5.11 2.51 -19.89
C ILE A 621 6.51 1.87 -20.00
N PRO A 622 7.60 2.64 -19.82
CA PRO A 622 8.96 2.12 -19.90
C PRO A 622 9.36 1.40 -18.60
N ASP A 623 8.76 0.24 -18.35
CA ASP A 623 9.05 -0.62 -17.20
C ASP A 623 9.04 -2.09 -17.67
N PHE A 624 10.04 -2.88 -17.29
CA PHE A 624 10.12 -4.29 -17.67
C PHE A 624 8.94 -5.14 -17.16
N ARG A 625 8.19 -4.66 -16.17
CA ARG A 625 7.00 -5.30 -15.59
C ARG A 625 5.69 -4.91 -16.26
N VAL A 626 5.75 -4.14 -17.33
CA VAL A 626 4.53 -3.55 -17.90
C VAL A 626 3.52 -4.60 -18.34
N GLN A 627 3.97 -5.71 -18.91
CA GLN A 627 3.11 -6.84 -19.34
C GLN A 627 2.48 -7.56 -18.14
N GLU A 628 3.27 -7.83 -17.08
CA GLU A 628 2.77 -8.37 -15.82
C GLU A 628 1.68 -7.50 -15.22
N ARG A 629 1.90 -6.19 -15.18
CA ARG A 629 0.90 -5.23 -14.66
C ARG A 629 -0.35 -5.14 -15.50
N LEU A 630 -0.21 -5.24 -16.82
CA LEU A 630 -1.38 -5.29 -17.70
C LEU A 630 -2.21 -6.53 -17.41
N LEU A 631 -1.59 -7.71 -17.37
CA LEU A 631 -2.27 -8.96 -17.04
C LEU A 631 -3.00 -8.86 -15.69
N GLN A 632 -2.32 -8.41 -14.64
CA GLN A 632 -2.89 -8.24 -13.30
C GLN A 632 -4.11 -7.30 -13.32
N LEU A 633 -4.01 -6.19 -14.03
CA LEU A 633 -5.09 -5.22 -14.15
C LEU A 633 -6.29 -5.79 -14.92
N LEU A 634 -6.05 -6.44 -16.06
CA LEU A 634 -7.08 -7.06 -16.87
C LEU A 634 -7.81 -8.16 -16.10
N MET A 635 -7.11 -9.04 -15.41
CA MET A 635 -7.71 -10.08 -14.57
C MET A 635 -8.52 -9.50 -13.41
N GLN A 636 -8.04 -8.44 -12.77
CA GLN A 636 -8.76 -7.77 -11.68
C GLN A 636 -10.06 -7.13 -12.16
N VAL A 637 -10.02 -6.40 -13.28
CA VAL A 637 -11.21 -5.72 -13.80
C VAL A 637 -12.19 -6.74 -14.40
N SER A 638 -11.71 -7.79 -15.07
CA SER A 638 -12.55 -8.89 -15.55
C SER A 638 -13.31 -9.56 -14.40
N GLY A 639 -12.66 -9.73 -13.26
CA GLY A 639 -13.31 -10.26 -12.06
C GLY A 639 -14.42 -9.37 -11.47
N ARG A 640 -14.71 -8.19 -12.03
CA ARG A 640 -15.84 -7.32 -11.60
C ARG A 640 -17.15 -7.72 -12.27
N ALA A 641 -17.11 -8.30 -13.46
CA ALA A 641 -18.31 -8.74 -14.17
C ALA A 641 -18.89 -10.04 -13.58
N GLY A 642 -20.20 -10.17 -13.60
CA GLY A 642 -20.92 -11.41 -13.28
C GLY A 642 -20.81 -11.85 -11.81
N ARG A 643 -20.86 -10.93 -10.87
CA ARG A 643 -20.92 -11.25 -9.43
C ARG A 643 -22.34 -11.43 -8.92
N GLY A 644 -23.32 -10.84 -9.62
CA GLY A 644 -24.75 -10.92 -9.32
C GLY A 644 -25.39 -12.20 -9.85
N SER A 645 -26.68 -12.15 -10.17
CA SER A 645 -27.47 -13.29 -10.72
C SER A 645 -27.13 -13.59 -12.18
N GLU A 646 -26.73 -12.57 -12.94
CA GLU A 646 -26.48 -12.67 -14.38
C GLU A 646 -25.01 -13.02 -14.68
N SER A 647 -24.78 -13.65 -15.85
CA SER A 647 -23.42 -13.91 -16.36
C SER A 647 -22.75 -12.59 -16.77
N GLY A 648 -21.45 -12.49 -16.52
CA GLY A 648 -20.67 -11.32 -16.92
C GLY A 648 -19.99 -11.49 -18.26
N ARG A 649 -19.89 -10.40 -19.02
CA ARG A 649 -19.11 -10.30 -20.26
C ARG A 649 -18.02 -9.26 -20.12
N VAL A 650 -16.84 -9.55 -20.67
CA VAL A 650 -15.70 -8.64 -20.69
C VAL A 650 -15.23 -8.46 -22.12
N ILE A 651 -15.12 -7.22 -22.58
CA ILE A 651 -14.61 -6.88 -23.91
C ILE A 651 -13.30 -6.12 -23.75
N ILE A 652 -12.19 -6.73 -24.22
CA ILE A 652 -10.87 -6.13 -24.21
C ILE A 652 -10.53 -5.67 -25.62
N GLN A 653 -10.48 -4.35 -25.82
CA GLN A 653 -10.12 -3.75 -27.08
C GLN A 653 -8.60 -3.48 -27.15
N THR A 654 -7.95 -3.88 -28.21
CA THR A 654 -6.50 -3.79 -28.41
C THR A 654 -6.12 -3.73 -29.88
N PHE A 655 -4.99 -3.09 -30.20
CA PHE A 655 -4.36 -3.20 -31.51
C PHE A 655 -3.52 -4.48 -31.63
N ASN A 656 -3.12 -5.09 -30.51
CA ASN A 656 -2.30 -6.31 -30.48
C ASN A 656 -3.03 -7.47 -29.76
N PRO A 657 -3.95 -8.16 -30.42
CA PRO A 657 -4.72 -9.24 -29.82
C PRO A 657 -3.88 -10.48 -29.44
N PHE A 658 -2.66 -10.60 -29.95
CA PHE A 658 -1.73 -11.71 -29.68
C PHE A 658 -0.72 -11.39 -28.57
N GLU A 659 -0.83 -10.24 -27.91
CA GLU A 659 0.03 -9.90 -26.78
C GLU A 659 -0.12 -10.96 -25.66
N PRO A 660 0.98 -11.60 -25.19
CA PRO A 660 0.92 -12.68 -24.22
C PRO A 660 0.11 -12.39 -22.96
N SER A 661 0.19 -11.17 -22.43
CA SER A 661 -0.57 -10.75 -21.27
C SER A 661 -2.09 -10.67 -21.54
N ILE A 662 -2.50 -10.30 -22.74
CA ILE A 662 -3.91 -10.22 -23.15
C ILE A 662 -4.45 -11.62 -23.41
N VAL A 663 -3.70 -12.46 -24.13
CA VAL A 663 -4.05 -13.86 -24.39
C VAL A 663 -4.21 -14.64 -23.09
N ALA A 664 -3.27 -14.47 -22.15
CA ALA A 664 -3.31 -15.11 -20.85
C ALA A 664 -4.51 -14.65 -20.00
N THR A 665 -4.98 -13.41 -20.17
CA THR A 665 -6.20 -12.93 -19.51
C THR A 665 -7.42 -13.73 -19.99
N LYS A 666 -7.54 -13.99 -21.30
CA LYS A 666 -8.66 -14.75 -21.87
C LYS A 666 -8.62 -16.23 -21.48
N SER A 667 -7.45 -16.85 -21.56
CA SER A 667 -7.29 -18.27 -21.22
C SER A 667 -7.32 -18.55 -19.72
N GLY A 668 -7.08 -17.55 -18.87
CA GLY A 668 -6.87 -17.73 -17.44
C GLY A 668 -5.57 -18.46 -17.08
N ASN A 669 -4.70 -18.75 -18.07
CA ASN A 669 -3.49 -19.56 -17.92
C ASN A 669 -2.30 -18.70 -17.43
N MET A 670 -2.29 -18.40 -16.13
CA MET A 670 -1.22 -17.63 -15.49
C MET A 670 0.13 -18.35 -15.51
N ASP A 671 0.13 -19.68 -15.47
CA ASP A 671 1.37 -20.48 -15.44
C ASP A 671 2.12 -20.39 -16.76
N GLU A 672 1.41 -20.46 -17.90
CA GLU A 672 2.00 -20.30 -19.22
C GLU A 672 2.62 -18.92 -19.42
N TYR A 673 1.86 -17.88 -19.08
CA TYR A 673 2.38 -16.50 -19.10
C TYR A 673 3.64 -16.35 -18.22
N ALA A 674 3.59 -16.89 -17.01
CA ALA A 674 4.71 -16.79 -16.07
C ALA A 674 5.98 -17.46 -16.62
N ASN A 675 5.84 -18.61 -17.31
CA ASN A 675 6.98 -19.28 -17.92
C ASN A 675 7.62 -18.44 -19.03
N ILE A 676 6.80 -17.82 -19.90
CA ILE A 676 7.27 -16.91 -20.96
C ILE A 676 7.99 -15.71 -20.34
N GLU A 677 7.38 -15.07 -19.35
CA GLU A 677 7.94 -13.88 -18.71
C GLU A 677 9.21 -14.19 -17.90
N LEU A 678 9.26 -15.33 -17.20
CA LEU A 678 10.47 -15.77 -16.50
C LEU A 678 11.63 -16.03 -17.46
N ALA A 679 11.38 -16.69 -18.61
CA ALA A 679 12.40 -16.90 -19.63
C ALA A 679 12.95 -15.56 -20.17
N ARG A 680 12.06 -14.61 -20.47
CA ARG A 680 12.42 -13.25 -20.91
C ARG A 680 13.28 -12.52 -19.85
N ARG A 681 12.86 -12.52 -18.58
CA ARG A 681 13.60 -11.86 -17.48
C ARG A 681 14.95 -12.51 -17.23
N LYS A 682 15.07 -13.81 -17.37
CA LYS A 682 16.35 -14.52 -17.25
C LYS A 682 17.35 -14.05 -18.30
N ASN A 683 16.92 -13.98 -19.56
CA ASN A 683 17.78 -13.55 -20.68
C ASN A 683 18.22 -12.10 -20.56
N LEU A 684 17.38 -11.22 -20.00
CA LEU A 684 17.63 -9.80 -19.85
C LEU A 684 18.16 -9.41 -18.46
N PHE A 685 18.47 -10.38 -17.64
CA PHE A 685 19.00 -10.19 -16.30
C PHE A 685 18.11 -9.27 -15.43
N TYR A 686 16.77 -9.49 -15.48
CA TYR A 686 15.80 -8.81 -14.61
C TYR A 686 15.38 -9.66 -13.40
N PRO A 687 14.80 -9.06 -12.35
CA PRO A 687 14.20 -9.81 -11.25
C PRO A 687 13.15 -10.84 -11.74
N PRO A 688 13.14 -12.06 -11.18
CA PRO A 688 13.79 -12.52 -9.95
C PRO A 688 15.24 -13.03 -10.09
N PHE A 689 15.84 -13.00 -11.29
CA PHE A 689 17.19 -13.53 -11.55
C PHE A 689 18.32 -12.54 -11.14
N SER A 690 17.97 -11.29 -10.93
CA SER A 690 18.83 -10.25 -10.36
C SER A 690 18.04 -9.42 -9.34
N ARG A 691 18.71 -8.43 -8.74
CA ARG A 691 18.11 -7.32 -8.00
C ARG A 691 18.35 -6.04 -8.76
N VAL A 692 17.43 -5.10 -8.60
CA VAL A 692 17.51 -3.81 -9.28
C VAL A 692 17.65 -2.71 -8.24
N ILE A 693 18.61 -1.79 -8.47
CA ILE A 693 18.76 -0.57 -7.68
C ILE A 693 18.67 0.61 -8.64
N LEU A 694 17.86 1.58 -8.32
CA LEU A 694 17.69 2.81 -9.08
C LEU A 694 18.22 3.98 -8.26
N ILE A 695 19.28 4.62 -8.76
CA ILE A 695 19.83 5.84 -8.16
C ILE A 695 19.37 7.02 -9.02
N ARG A 696 18.74 8.00 -8.38
CA ARG A 696 18.31 9.24 -9.04
C ARG A 696 19.00 10.43 -8.43
N SER A 697 19.40 11.38 -9.27
CA SER A 697 19.91 12.69 -8.89
C SER A 697 18.99 13.80 -9.37
N ARG A 698 18.94 14.90 -8.59
CA ARG A 698 18.20 16.12 -8.96
C ARG A 698 19.03 17.34 -8.60
N SER A 699 19.13 18.30 -9.55
CA SER A 699 19.83 19.57 -9.35
C SER A 699 19.32 20.62 -10.33
N GLU A 700 19.41 21.89 -9.97
CA GLU A 700 19.22 23.01 -10.91
C GLU A 700 20.32 23.07 -11.97
N ASP A 701 21.52 22.55 -11.66
CA ASP A 701 22.65 22.39 -12.58
C ASP A 701 22.63 20.98 -13.18
N GLU A 702 22.38 20.91 -14.48
CA GLU A 702 22.27 19.65 -15.24
C GLU A 702 23.56 18.83 -15.18
N LYS A 703 24.72 19.48 -15.38
CA LYS A 703 26.04 18.82 -15.37
C LYS A 703 26.38 18.24 -14.01
N ARG A 704 25.97 18.90 -12.92
CA ARG A 704 26.16 18.40 -11.56
C ARG A 704 25.28 17.17 -11.28
N ALA A 705 24.02 17.20 -11.74
CA ALA A 705 23.14 16.05 -11.59
C ALA A 705 23.71 14.80 -12.27
N GLU A 706 24.24 14.93 -13.47
CA GLU A 706 24.87 13.82 -14.21
C GLU A 706 26.18 13.36 -13.58
N ARG A 707 27.09 14.29 -13.22
CA ARG A 707 28.41 13.99 -12.65
C ARG A 707 28.33 13.16 -11.36
N VAL A 708 27.38 13.48 -10.50
CA VAL A 708 27.16 12.71 -9.26
C VAL A 708 26.87 11.25 -9.58
N LEU A 709 26.03 10.97 -10.56
CA LEU A 709 25.72 9.59 -10.95
C LEU A 709 26.90 8.90 -11.65
N SER A 710 27.72 9.67 -12.37
CA SER A 710 28.98 9.13 -12.95
C SER A 710 29.93 8.63 -11.85
N THR A 711 30.02 9.34 -10.71
CA THR A 711 30.81 8.87 -9.56
C THR A 711 30.30 7.51 -9.04
N PHE A 712 28.99 7.32 -8.95
CA PHE A 712 28.43 6.02 -8.56
C PHE A 712 28.69 4.95 -9.63
N ARG A 713 28.52 5.27 -10.91
CA ARG A 713 28.81 4.35 -12.01
C ARG A 713 30.26 3.88 -11.96
N ASP A 714 31.22 4.81 -11.88
CA ASP A 714 32.64 4.50 -11.95
C ASP A 714 33.11 3.61 -10.79
N ALA A 715 32.48 3.73 -9.60
CA ALA A 715 32.75 2.87 -8.48
C ALA A 715 32.09 1.47 -8.58
N LEU A 716 31.10 1.31 -9.44
CA LEU A 716 30.31 0.08 -9.58
C LEU A 716 30.64 -0.68 -10.88
N VAL A 717 31.23 -0.01 -11.86
CA VAL A 717 31.71 -0.64 -13.10
C VAL A 717 32.80 -1.65 -12.78
N GLY A 718 32.72 -2.84 -13.38
CA GLY A 718 33.67 -3.94 -13.14
C GLY A 718 33.28 -4.91 -12.03
N LEU A 719 32.20 -4.66 -11.28
CA LEU A 719 31.66 -5.65 -10.37
C LEU A 719 31.15 -6.88 -11.14
N ARG A 720 31.63 -8.05 -10.74
CA ARG A 720 31.16 -9.30 -11.32
C ARG A 720 29.65 -9.44 -11.12
N ARG A 721 28.97 -10.07 -12.10
CA ARG A 721 27.53 -10.32 -12.05
C ARG A 721 26.68 -9.08 -11.76
N SER A 722 27.16 -7.93 -12.24
CA SER A 722 26.45 -6.65 -12.16
C SER A 722 26.48 -5.94 -13.50
N GLU A 723 25.38 -5.30 -13.85
CA GLU A 723 25.23 -4.45 -15.03
C GLU A 723 24.81 -3.05 -14.56
N VAL A 724 25.53 -2.03 -15.01
CA VAL A 724 25.31 -0.62 -14.65
C VAL A 724 24.91 0.16 -15.90
N LEU A 725 23.67 0.64 -15.96
CA LEU A 725 23.09 1.35 -17.10
C LEU A 725 22.90 2.82 -16.78
N GLY A 726 23.42 3.69 -17.62
CA GLY A 726 23.39 5.14 -17.44
C GLY A 726 24.75 5.71 -16.95
N PRO A 727 24.82 6.97 -16.47
CA PRO A 727 23.68 7.86 -16.19
C PRO A 727 22.93 8.34 -17.44
N VAL A 728 21.60 8.41 -17.33
CA VAL A 728 20.72 8.91 -18.39
C VAL A 728 19.67 9.87 -17.80
N LYS A 729 19.10 10.72 -18.64
CA LYS A 729 17.98 11.57 -18.21
C LYS A 729 16.79 10.71 -17.79
N SER A 730 16.13 11.11 -16.70
CA SER A 730 14.88 10.44 -16.26
C SER A 730 13.75 10.67 -17.27
N PRO A 731 12.70 9.82 -17.32
CA PRO A 731 11.55 9.98 -18.21
C PRO A 731 10.88 11.37 -18.15
N ILE A 732 10.90 11.98 -16.97
CA ILE A 732 10.55 13.40 -16.80
C ILE A 732 11.86 14.12 -16.50
N GLU A 733 12.42 14.77 -17.54
CA GLU A 733 13.76 15.34 -17.48
C GLU A 733 13.90 16.51 -16.49
N LYS A 734 12.81 17.29 -16.31
CA LYS A 734 12.85 18.48 -15.46
C LYS A 734 11.55 18.67 -14.68
N ILE A 735 11.67 18.88 -13.35
CA ILE A 735 10.54 19.21 -12.48
C ILE A 735 10.96 20.37 -11.57
N LYS A 736 10.12 21.42 -11.48
CA LYS A 736 10.36 22.59 -10.58
C LYS A 736 11.78 23.16 -10.74
N LYS A 737 12.23 23.34 -12.00
CA LYS A 737 13.57 23.82 -12.39
C LYS A 737 14.72 22.86 -12.11
N GLU A 738 14.52 21.69 -11.45
CA GLU A 738 15.56 20.70 -11.22
C GLU A 738 15.63 19.69 -12.38
N PHE A 739 16.81 19.50 -12.96
CA PHE A 739 17.12 18.43 -13.91
C PHE A 739 17.24 17.11 -13.19
N ARG A 740 16.77 16.03 -13.83
CA ARG A 740 16.71 14.69 -13.25
C ARG A 740 17.48 13.70 -14.11
N TYR A 741 18.40 12.99 -13.48
CA TYR A 741 19.16 11.90 -14.07
C TYR A 741 18.95 10.63 -13.25
N GLN A 742 19.20 9.49 -13.89
CA GLN A 742 19.10 8.18 -13.23
C GLN A 742 20.20 7.22 -13.68
N LEU A 743 20.54 6.30 -12.78
CA LEU A 743 21.46 5.20 -12.95
C LEU A 743 20.78 3.91 -12.48
N LEU A 744 20.74 2.90 -13.33
CA LEU A 744 20.13 1.62 -13.06
C LEU A 744 21.21 0.55 -12.87
N ILE A 745 21.12 -0.19 -11.77
CA ILE A 745 22.04 -1.27 -11.44
C ILE A 745 21.24 -2.55 -11.38
N LYS A 746 21.63 -3.58 -12.16
CA LYS A 746 21.13 -4.94 -12.05
C LYS A 746 22.23 -5.81 -11.48
N THR A 747 21.99 -6.59 -10.42
CA THR A 747 23.04 -7.34 -9.72
C THR A 747 22.51 -8.58 -9.02
N THR A 748 23.35 -9.60 -8.92
CA THR A 748 23.18 -10.71 -7.96
C THR A 748 24.08 -10.55 -6.73
N GLU A 749 25.03 -9.60 -6.75
CA GLU A 749 26.00 -9.30 -5.70
C GLU A 749 25.54 -8.14 -4.81
N MET A 750 24.31 -8.23 -4.29
CA MET A 750 23.66 -7.14 -3.54
C MET A 750 24.50 -6.65 -2.35
N ASN A 751 25.20 -7.55 -1.63
CA ASN A 751 26.02 -7.19 -0.48
C ASN A 751 27.21 -6.30 -0.86
N SER A 752 27.88 -6.62 -1.96
CA SER A 752 29.02 -5.85 -2.48
C SER A 752 28.56 -4.46 -2.93
N VAL A 753 27.46 -4.39 -3.69
CA VAL A 753 26.88 -3.11 -4.14
C VAL A 753 26.46 -2.24 -2.94
N ARG A 754 25.77 -2.80 -1.94
CA ARG A 754 25.36 -2.06 -0.74
C ARG A 754 26.56 -1.48 0.01
N LYS A 755 27.61 -2.26 0.19
CA LYS A 755 28.83 -1.83 0.87
C LYS A 755 29.48 -0.64 0.15
N ILE A 756 29.60 -0.71 -1.19
CA ILE A 756 30.16 0.37 -2.00
C ILE A 756 29.28 1.62 -1.89
N LEU A 757 27.96 1.48 -2.08
CA LEU A 757 27.05 2.62 -2.02
C LEU A 757 27.07 3.30 -0.65
N LYS A 758 27.04 2.55 0.45
CA LYS A 758 27.13 3.11 1.82
C LYS A 758 28.43 3.88 2.07
N ASN A 759 29.53 3.42 1.54
CA ASN A 759 30.81 4.12 1.68
C ASN A 759 30.87 5.40 0.84
N LEU A 760 30.27 5.41 -0.34
CA LEU A 760 30.27 6.57 -1.24
C LEU A 760 29.31 7.68 -0.84
N ILE A 761 28.15 7.34 -0.27
CA ILE A 761 27.10 8.32 0.02
C ILE A 761 27.60 9.49 0.88
N PRO A 762 28.35 9.29 1.98
CA PRO A 762 28.85 10.39 2.80
C PRO A 762 29.74 11.37 2.02
N ASP A 763 30.60 10.86 1.16
CA ASP A 763 31.51 11.68 0.36
C ASP A 763 30.75 12.44 -0.75
N VAL A 764 29.81 11.79 -1.39
CA VAL A 764 28.92 12.44 -2.38
C VAL A 764 28.15 13.59 -1.75
N TYR A 765 27.60 13.42 -0.55
CA TYR A 765 26.89 14.51 0.15
C TYR A 765 27.82 15.65 0.57
N LYS A 766 29.09 15.37 0.92
CA LYS A 766 30.08 16.40 1.25
C LYS A 766 30.49 17.22 0.01
N LEU A 767 30.69 16.54 -1.11
CA LEU A 767 31.18 17.16 -2.35
C LEU A 767 30.10 17.87 -3.15
N HIS A 768 28.83 17.46 -3.04
CA HIS A 768 27.73 17.90 -3.89
C HIS A 768 26.51 18.37 -3.07
N HIS A 769 26.68 19.39 -2.23
CA HIS A 769 25.64 19.90 -1.30
C HIS A 769 24.32 20.30 -1.98
N ASN A 770 24.36 20.72 -3.27
CA ASN A 770 23.21 21.19 -4.03
C ASN A 770 22.60 20.12 -4.96
N VAL A 771 23.02 18.85 -4.83
CA VAL A 771 22.45 17.74 -5.58
C VAL A 771 21.70 16.83 -4.60
N ARG A 772 20.45 16.57 -4.90
CA ARG A 772 19.65 15.59 -4.14
C ARG A 772 19.80 14.22 -4.77
N VAL A 773 20.32 13.27 -4.02
CA VAL A 773 20.45 11.87 -4.44
C VAL A 773 19.42 11.02 -3.72
N SER A 774 18.80 10.10 -4.43
CA SER A 774 17.91 9.10 -3.86
C SER A 774 18.26 7.71 -4.40
N ILE A 775 18.28 6.72 -3.51
CA ILE A 775 18.55 5.32 -3.84
C ILE A 775 17.27 4.54 -3.58
N ASP A 776 16.88 3.71 -4.51
CA ASP A 776 15.69 2.87 -4.41
C ASP A 776 16.05 1.42 -4.75
N VAL A 777 16.00 0.56 -3.76
CA VAL A 777 16.26 -0.88 -3.89
C VAL A 777 14.95 -1.58 -4.22
N ASP A 778 14.98 -2.43 -5.24
CA ASP A 778 13.80 -3.10 -5.80
C ASP A 778 12.65 -2.10 -6.10
N PRO A 779 12.92 -1.05 -6.92
CA PRO A 779 11.91 -0.05 -7.25
C PRO A 779 10.73 -0.68 -7.97
N LEU A 780 9.51 -0.31 -7.61
CA LEU A 780 8.30 -0.67 -8.37
C LEU A 780 7.90 0.39 -9.39
N ASN A 781 8.47 1.59 -9.32
CA ASN A 781 8.23 2.67 -10.26
C ASN A 781 9.57 3.13 -10.87
N MET A 782 9.68 3.02 -12.20
CA MET A 782 10.88 3.40 -12.94
C MET A 782 10.79 4.82 -13.54
N LEU A 783 9.65 5.52 -13.36
CA LEU A 783 9.41 6.89 -13.84
C LEU A 783 9.99 7.97 -12.92
#